data_125f1efbe0d97a98fec54b790497ce97
#
_entry.id   125f1efbe0d97a98fec54b790497ce97
#
_cell.length_a   1.000
_cell.length_b   1.000
_cell.length_c   1.000
_cell.angle_alpha   90.00
_cell.angle_beta   90.00
_cell.angle_gamma   90.00
#
_symmetry.space_group_name_H-M   'P 1'
#
loop_
_entity.id
_entity.type
_entity.pdbx_description
1 polymer ?
#
loop_
_entity_poly.entity_id
_entity_poly.type
_entity_poly.pdbx_seq_one_letter_code
_entity_poly.pdbx_strand_id
1 'polypeptide(L)'
;MKHRQWLIAVLVVFSLVVSACAAPAAPTDSGAGSDGGAAAPAGEMTFVGTPRNETLILDNLNGSLERPENFNPYTPGVEMGRGYHEICLDNLWDVDTVTGEQFPALAAEMPTPLNDDYTSFEIKLREGIYWDDGVEFTSDDVIFTLQTWMDTEALAIHGWAVDYIASFEAVDKYTVQFNTTRPQPRMAKDLGVTIWDNRFYPMAKHIWENQDPTTYEYFPPVCIGQYKFSKTDPNGNWTLWELRDDWERTSVGQITEKSGPKYILWNFVGTEEKRILAMIANDVDILQDITPESMEVLTQRSDVVRAWHAGFPYADFDDPCERGISFNNSEFPYDQWQVRWALALATDIKNVSLGTFAGMLRVSPLGVPPVAAVQKVYHKPLVERLQAMTLPDGYAPFDSSFVLDMAKIFQEQGVGGDLPATDAELIDLFGVGWWKYDTEQAAKLLEDVGFTRNADGKWLLPDGTPWSISINAPSDFEVQSGRLAYAVADSWSKFGIDASVKPMTANTFWTEQATGQFEAGSYWPGCAIGADIYPNLSGWHQKFIVPTGEPAPGNVNRHASDEIAAIMDELEKVTSNDPRNVELSSDLLMQMALEMHWIPMFGTSKFVPVNETYFTNYPTADNYYEGPWWWWSNFKFIVANIQPKQ
;
A
#
# COMPACT_ATOMS: atom_id res chain seq x y z
N MET A 1 -52.66 -24.69 32.49
CA MET A 1 -53.56 -23.67 33.06
C MET A 1 -52.95 -22.32 32.69
N LYS A 2 -53.56 -21.64 31.68
CA LYS A 2 -54.15 -20.27 31.69
C LYS A 2 -53.17 -19.17 32.12
N HIS A 3 -52.81 -18.15 31.33
CA HIS A 3 -53.53 -17.16 30.51
C HIS A 3 -52.51 -16.52 29.53
N ARG A 4 -52.66 -16.36 28.30
CA ARG A 4 -53.56 -15.66 27.34
C ARG A 4 -53.70 -14.14 27.55
N GLN A 5 -53.09 -13.41 26.56
CA GLN A 5 -53.48 -12.12 25.95
C GLN A 5 -53.27 -10.83 26.76
N TRP A 6 -52.58 -9.85 26.09
CA TRP A 6 -53.21 -8.59 25.68
C TRP A 6 -52.37 -7.91 24.58
N LEU A 7 -52.98 -7.80 23.41
CA LEU A 7 -52.65 -6.88 22.30
C LEU A 7 -53.30 -5.53 22.63
N ILE A 8 -52.54 -4.42 22.53
CA ILE A 8 -53.14 -3.08 22.36
C ILE A 8 -52.38 -2.41 21.21
N ALA A 9 -53.09 -2.24 20.08
CA ALA A 9 -52.73 -1.37 18.97
C ALA A 9 -53.10 0.07 19.36
N VAL A 10 -52.15 1.00 19.23
CA VAL A 10 -52.42 2.44 19.23
C VAL A 10 -52.13 2.95 17.81
N LEU A 11 -53.21 3.20 17.08
CA LEU A 11 -53.26 3.98 15.86
C LEU A 11 -53.21 5.46 16.25
N VAL A 12 -52.16 6.17 15.83
CA VAL A 12 -52.16 7.63 15.83
C VAL A 12 -52.20 8.07 14.36
N VAL A 13 -53.35 8.61 13.99
CA VAL A 13 -53.59 9.31 12.75
C VAL A 13 -52.95 10.69 12.83
N PHE A 14 -51.96 10.99 12.03
CA PHE A 14 -51.47 12.36 11.82
C PHE A 14 -51.96 12.86 10.47
N SER A 15 -52.78 13.88 10.53
CA SER A 15 -53.38 14.58 9.41
C SER A 15 -52.31 15.40 8.66
N LEU A 16 -52.15 15.17 7.35
CA LEU A 16 -51.40 16.00 6.42
C LEU A 16 -52.08 17.34 6.22
N VAL A 17 -51.40 18.42 6.58
CA VAL A 17 -51.71 19.79 6.10
C VAL A 17 -50.73 20.08 4.94
N VAL A 18 -51.26 20.01 3.74
CA VAL A 18 -50.55 20.44 2.50
C VAL A 18 -50.74 21.96 2.37
N SER A 19 -49.68 22.74 2.61
CA SER A 19 -49.64 24.15 2.22
C SER A 19 -48.89 24.25 0.89
N ALA A 20 -49.61 24.46 -0.18
CA ALA A 20 -49.06 24.79 -1.48
C ALA A 20 -48.62 26.26 -1.50
N CYS A 21 -47.31 26.51 -1.64
CA CYS A 21 -46.79 27.83 -2.05
C CYS A 21 -46.66 27.82 -3.58
N ALA A 22 -47.50 28.62 -4.24
CA ALA A 22 -47.42 28.86 -5.67
C ALA A 22 -46.25 29.82 -5.97
N ALA A 23 -45.36 29.42 -6.89
CA ALA A 23 -44.35 30.30 -7.48
C ALA A 23 -44.97 31.18 -8.58
N PRO A 24 -44.55 32.43 -8.75
CA PRO A 24 -45.06 33.30 -9.81
C PRO A 24 -44.49 32.91 -11.18
N ALA A 25 -45.35 32.88 -12.19
CA ALA A 25 -45.01 32.62 -13.57
C ALA A 25 -44.19 33.79 -14.17
N ALA A 26 -43.13 33.45 -14.90
CA ALA A 26 -42.36 34.39 -15.72
C ALA A 26 -43.08 34.66 -17.05
N PRO A 27 -42.94 35.87 -17.61
CA PRO A 27 -43.60 36.24 -18.87
C PRO A 27 -42.89 35.59 -20.09
N THR A 28 -43.70 35.08 -21.00
CA THR A 28 -43.26 34.63 -22.32
C THR A 28 -43.05 35.85 -23.21
N ASP A 29 -41.82 36.02 -23.72
CA ASP A 29 -41.59 36.92 -24.87
C ASP A 29 -41.11 36.06 -26.05
N SER A 30 -41.82 36.26 -27.17
CA SER A 30 -41.60 35.60 -28.45
C SER A 30 -40.78 36.51 -29.34
N GLY A 31 -39.56 36.13 -29.67
CA GLY A 31 -38.72 36.83 -30.64
C GLY A 31 -37.80 35.86 -31.37
N ALA A 32 -37.98 35.79 -32.68
CA ALA A 32 -37.26 34.92 -33.59
C ALA A 32 -35.81 35.33 -33.88
N GLY A 33 -34.95 34.32 -34.00
CA GLY A 33 -33.87 34.24 -35.00
C GLY A 33 -32.51 34.86 -34.68
N SER A 34 -31.53 33.96 -34.51
CA SER A 34 -30.30 33.93 -35.34
C SER A 34 -29.32 32.87 -34.82
N ASP A 35 -28.65 32.22 -35.74
CA ASP A 35 -27.55 31.27 -35.54
C ASP A 35 -26.55 31.78 -34.47
N GLY A 36 -26.38 30.97 -33.45
CA GLY A 36 -25.33 31.12 -32.47
C GLY A 36 -25.10 29.75 -31.85
N GLY A 37 -23.89 29.22 -32.03
CA GLY A 37 -23.46 27.96 -31.41
C GLY A 37 -23.86 27.92 -29.94
N ALA A 38 -24.50 26.83 -29.51
CA ALA A 38 -24.91 26.62 -28.14
C ALA A 38 -23.66 26.68 -27.24
N ALA A 39 -23.57 27.73 -26.43
CA ALA A 39 -22.64 27.73 -25.31
C ALA A 39 -23.00 26.53 -24.43
N ALA A 40 -21.97 25.73 -24.10
CA ALA A 40 -22.11 24.65 -23.12
C ALA A 40 -22.80 25.21 -21.86
N PRO A 41 -23.71 24.48 -21.20
CA PRO A 41 -24.37 24.94 -19.98
C PRO A 41 -23.28 25.32 -18.97
N ALA A 42 -23.52 26.46 -18.26
CA ALA A 42 -22.65 26.90 -17.19
C ALA A 42 -22.38 25.71 -16.27
N GLY A 43 -21.09 25.28 -16.19
CA GLY A 43 -20.69 24.04 -15.59
C GLY A 43 -21.15 23.90 -14.15
N GLU A 44 -21.52 22.71 -13.76
CA GLU A 44 -21.77 22.33 -12.38
C GLU A 44 -20.56 22.71 -11.52
N MET A 45 -20.81 23.30 -10.33
CA MET A 45 -19.76 23.73 -9.41
C MET A 45 -19.63 22.75 -8.26
N THR A 46 -18.41 22.47 -7.86
CA THR A 46 -18.14 21.73 -6.62
C THR A 46 -18.51 22.55 -5.38
N PHE A 47 -18.65 21.88 -4.25
CA PHE A 47 -18.91 22.57 -2.97
C PHE A 47 -17.75 23.49 -2.51
N VAL A 48 -16.53 23.30 -3.08
CA VAL A 48 -15.38 24.18 -2.84
C VAL A 48 -15.32 25.36 -3.82
N GLY A 49 -16.26 25.47 -4.77
CA GLY A 49 -16.40 26.59 -5.70
C GLY A 49 -15.49 26.52 -6.93
N THR A 50 -15.02 25.33 -7.30
CA THR A 50 -14.32 25.07 -8.58
C THR A 50 -15.25 24.38 -9.58
N PRO A 51 -15.05 24.54 -10.92
CA PRO A 51 -15.85 23.82 -11.92
C PRO A 51 -15.69 22.30 -11.76
N ARG A 52 -16.81 21.55 -11.76
CA ARG A 52 -16.80 20.09 -11.55
C ARG A 52 -16.00 19.35 -12.62
N ASN A 53 -16.12 19.76 -13.86
CA ASN A 53 -15.39 19.18 -15.00
C ASN A 53 -13.91 19.56 -15.09
N GLU A 54 -13.42 20.44 -14.20
CA GLU A 54 -12.01 20.80 -14.06
C GLU A 54 -11.41 20.26 -12.74
N THR A 55 -12.23 19.66 -11.86
CA THR A 55 -11.85 19.23 -10.52
C THR A 55 -11.93 17.72 -10.40
N LEU A 56 -10.78 17.06 -10.32
CA LEU A 56 -10.67 15.65 -9.99
C LEU A 56 -10.86 15.47 -8.49
N ILE A 57 -11.82 14.67 -8.07
CA ILE A 57 -12.18 14.48 -6.66
C ILE A 57 -11.81 13.06 -6.21
N LEU A 58 -10.93 12.99 -5.21
CA LEU A 58 -10.52 11.74 -4.58
C LEU A 58 -11.09 11.64 -3.17
N ASP A 59 -11.43 10.43 -2.78
CA ASP A 59 -11.74 10.13 -1.38
C ASP A 59 -10.46 10.11 -0.52
N ASN A 60 -10.56 10.60 0.71
CA ASN A 60 -9.48 10.52 1.70
C ASN A 60 -9.80 9.43 2.73
N LEU A 61 -9.05 8.33 2.71
CA LEU A 61 -9.26 7.20 3.63
C LEU A 61 -8.79 7.48 5.07
N ASN A 62 -7.83 8.41 5.23
CA ASN A 62 -7.21 8.67 6.54
C ASN A 62 -8.11 9.49 7.50
N GLY A 63 -9.36 9.72 7.10
CA GLY A 63 -10.30 10.49 7.90
C GLY A 63 -10.10 12.00 7.81
N SER A 64 -10.65 12.74 8.76
CA SER A 64 -10.41 14.17 8.88
C SER A 64 -9.06 14.44 9.54
N LEU A 65 -8.36 15.46 9.04
CA LEU A 65 -7.02 15.84 9.46
C LEU A 65 -7.07 16.57 10.81
N GLU A 66 -6.20 16.19 11.74
CA GLU A 66 -6.08 16.89 13.03
C GLU A 66 -5.36 18.25 12.91
N ARG A 67 -4.43 18.35 11.94
CA ARG A 67 -3.61 19.56 11.70
C ARG A 67 -3.68 19.98 10.23
N PRO A 68 -4.84 20.46 9.75
CA PRO A 68 -5.05 20.78 8.32
C PRO A 68 -4.16 21.93 7.82
N GLU A 69 -3.75 22.84 8.71
CA GLU A 69 -2.91 24.00 8.42
C GLU A 69 -1.44 23.81 8.82
N ASN A 70 -0.96 22.54 8.91
CA ASN A 70 0.46 22.25 9.09
C ASN A 70 0.92 21.20 8.08
N PHE A 71 1.96 21.50 7.31
CA PHE A 71 2.60 20.64 6.30
C PHE A 71 4.06 20.32 6.64
N ASN A 72 4.47 20.50 7.90
CA ASN A 72 5.82 20.15 8.33
C ASN A 72 5.97 18.62 8.43
N PRO A 73 6.75 17.96 7.54
CA PRO A 73 6.88 16.50 7.51
C PRO A 73 7.63 15.95 8.74
N TYR A 74 8.30 16.79 9.51
CA TYR A 74 9.05 16.41 10.70
C TYR A 74 8.23 16.52 11.99
N THR A 75 7.01 17.07 11.91
CA THR A 75 6.11 17.19 13.07
C THR A 75 5.27 15.91 13.22
N PRO A 76 5.34 15.22 14.38
CA PRO A 76 4.49 14.06 14.62
C PRO A 76 2.99 14.35 14.45
N GLY A 77 2.26 13.45 13.79
CA GLY A 77 0.82 13.57 13.55
C GLY A 77 0.41 14.52 12.42
N VAL A 78 1.37 15.01 11.62
CA VAL A 78 1.06 15.68 10.35
C VAL A 78 0.83 14.62 9.29
N GLU A 79 -0.38 14.61 8.72
CA GLU A 79 -0.77 13.69 7.67
C GLU A 79 -0.22 14.18 6.31
N MET A 80 0.50 13.29 5.62
CA MET A 80 1.11 13.56 4.32
C MET A 80 0.19 13.18 3.15
N GLY A 81 -0.67 12.17 3.34
CA GLY A 81 -1.51 11.55 2.31
C GLY A 81 -2.78 12.35 1.99
N ARG A 82 -2.63 13.61 1.62
CA ARG A 82 -3.72 14.54 1.25
C ARG A 82 -3.39 15.38 0.01
N GLY A 83 -2.54 14.84 -0.85
CA GLY A 83 -1.96 15.53 -2.00
C GLY A 83 -0.58 16.11 -1.72
N TYR A 84 -0.13 16.19 -0.48
CA TYR A 84 1.13 16.82 -0.16
C TYR A 84 2.31 15.99 -0.67
N HIS A 85 2.45 14.73 -0.30
CA HIS A 85 3.51 13.88 -0.83
C HIS A 85 3.22 13.36 -2.23
N GLU A 86 1.92 13.31 -2.64
CA GLU A 86 1.55 12.76 -3.94
C GLU A 86 1.81 13.72 -5.10
N ILE A 87 1.61 15.04 -4.90
CA ILE A 87 1.63 16.01 -6.02
C ILE A 87 2.33 17.34 -5.71
N CYS A 88 2.64 17.64 -4.44
CA CYS A 88 3.33 18.86 -4.02
C CYS A 88 4.83 18.62 -3.80
N LEU A 89 5.20 17.51 -3.17
CA LEU A 89 6.60 17.09 -3.02
C LEU A 89 7.08 16.31 -4.25
N ASP A 90 8.41 16.10 -4.32
CA ASP A 90 9.02 15.31 -5.37
C ASP A 90 10.32 14.67 -4.87
N ASN A 91 10.86 13.71 -5.63
CA ASN A 91 11.94 12.83 -5.25
C ASN A 91 13.15 12.99 -6.17
N LEU A 92 14.34 12.58 -5.73
CA LEU A 92 15.51 12.50 -6.63
C LEU A 92 15.32 11.42 -7.69
N TRP A 93 14.85 10.24 -7.27
CA TRP A 93 14.56 9.10 -8.14
C TRP A 93 13.22 8.52 -7.76
N ASP A 94 12.42 8.22 -8.77
CA ASP A 94 11.14 7.52 -8.64
C ASP A 94 11.25 6.06 -9.09
N VAL A 95 10.19 5.30 -8.94
CA VAL A 95 10.08 3.91 -9.37
C VAL A 95 8.97 3.74 -10.40
N ASP A 96 9.27 3.07 -11.50
CA ASP A 96 8.27 2.59 -12.45
C ASP A 96 7.55 1.39 -11.83
N THR A 97 6.26 1.54 -11.56
CA THR A 97 5.47 0.52 -10.87
C THR A 97 5.15 -0.71 -11.72
N VAL A 98 5.33 -0.61 -13.04
CA VAL A 98 5.15 -1.74 -13.97
C VAL A 98 6.39 -2.64 -14.02
N THR A 99 7.58 -2.03 -13.99
CA THR A 99 8.86 -2.75 -14.10
C THR A 99 9.58 -2.93 -12.76
N GLY A 100 9.29 -2.07 -11.78
CA GLY A 100 10.01 -1.97 -10.51
C GLY A 100 11.40 -1.35 -10.62
N GLU A 101 11.73 -0.73 -11.76
CA GLU A 101 13.01 -0.05 -11.99
C GLU A 101 12.92 1.41 -11.55
N GLN A 102 13.99 1.90 -10.90
CA GLN A 102 14.10 3.32 -10.59
C GLN A 102 14.50 4.14 -11.81
N PHE A 103 13.98 5.36 -11.88
CA PHE A 103 14.30 6.33 -12.91
C PHE A 103 14.51 7.74 -12.35
N PRO A 104 15.25 8.61 -13.07
CA PRO A 104 15.53 9.98 -12.61
C PRO A 104 14.27 10.86 -12.58
N ALA A 105 14.05 11.60 -11.47
CA ALA A 105 12.99 12.60 -11.29
C ALA A 105 13.59 14.00 -11.10
N LEU A 106 13.82 14.47 -9.85
CA LEU A 106 14.58 15.71 -9.61
C LEU A 106 16.07 15.57 -9.97
N ALA A 107 16.63 14.36 -9.87
CA ALA A 107 17.92 14.06 -10.47
C ALA A 107 17.80 13.98 -11.99
N ALA A 108 18.87 14.33 -12.70
CA ALA A 108 18.94 14.25 -14.16
C ALA A 108 19.27 12.83 -14.66
N GLU A 109 19.97 12.05 -13.84
CA GLU A 109 20.40 10.69 -14.11
C GLU A 109 20.48 9.86 -12.83
N MET A 110 20.68 8.56 -12.94
CA MET A 110 20.96 7.71 -11.78
C MET A 110 22.31 8.11 -11.16
N PRO A 111 22.52 7.91 -9.84
CA PRO A 111 23.74 8.36 -9.17
C PRO A 111 24.96 7.64 -9.74
N THR A 112 26.04 8.40 -10.01
CA THR A 112 27.28 7.86 -10.56
C THR A 112 28.26 7.54 -9.44
N PRO A 113 28.66 6.26 -9.24
CA PRO A 113 29.72 5.94 -8.29
C PRO A 113 31.05 6.57 -8.72
N LEU A 114 31.75 7.22 -7.78
CA LEU A 114 33.07 7.83 -8.00
C LEU A 114 34.22 6.89 -7.61
N ASN A 115 33.90 5.76 -6.98
CA ASN A 115 34.88 4.75 -6.56
C ASN A 115 34.27 3.33 -6.66
N ASP A 116 35.13 2.31 -6.69
CA ASP A 116 34.74 0.91 -6.87
C ASP A 116 34.12 0.29 -5.60
N ASP A 117 34.27 0.91 -4.46
CA ASP A 117 33.72 0.45 -3.19
C ASP A 117 32.35 1.07 -2.83
N TYR A 118 31.76 1.84 -3.75
CA TYR A 118 30.43 2.43 -3.58
C TYR A 118 30.28 3.29 -2.32
N THR A 119 31.33 4.04 -1.95
CA THR A 119 31.29 4.97 -0.79
C THR A 119 31.23 6.43 -1.20
N SER A 120 31.36 6.74 -2.48
CA SER A 120 31.31 8.10 -3.02
C SER A 120 30.53 8.14 -4.32
N PHE A 121 29.64 9.15 -4.45
CA PHE A 121 28.71 9.28 -5.58
C PHE A 121 28.63 10.73 -6.06
N GLU A 122 28.39 10.89 -7.35
CA GLU A 122 27.95 12.14 -7.96
C GLU A 122 26.45 12.06 -8.23
N ILE A 123 25.73 13.08 -7.75
CA ILE A 123 24.28 13.26 -7.97
C ILE A 123 24.10 14.52 -8.82
N LYS A 124 23.65 14.36 -10.07
CA LYS A 124 23.32 15.46 -10.96
C LYS A 124 21.84 15.78 -10.87
N LEU A 125 21.52 17.04 -10.64
CA LEU A 125 20.16 17.54 -10.57
C LEU A 125 19.67 17.97 -11.95
N ARG A 126 18.37 17.83 -12.17
CA ARG A 126 17.68 18.30 -13.38
C ARG A 126 17.62 19.83 -13.36
N GLU A 127 18.07 20.45 -14.46
CA GLU A 127 18.05 21.90 -14.61
C GLU A 127 16.65 22.44 -14.93
N GLY A 128 16.38 23.70 -14.57
CA GLY A 128 15.13 24.37 -14.89
C GLY A 128 13.92 23.91 -14.09
N ILE A 129 14.14 23.29 -12.93
CA ILE A 129 13.11 22.94 -11.96
C ILE A 129 12.95 24.12 -10.98
N TYR A 130 11.70 24.46 -10.66
CA TYR A 130 11.38 25.60 -9.80
C TYR A 130 10.34 25.23 -8.75
N TRP A 131 10.49 25.80 -7.56
CA TRP A 131 9.43 25.85 -6.57
C TRP A 131 8.24 26.70 -7.09
N ASP A 132 7.06 26.51 -6.55
CA ASP A 132 5.84 27.21 -7.01
C ASP A 132 5.82 28.70 -6.67
N ASP A 133 6.74 29.17 -5.83
CA ASP A 133 6.99 30.58 -5.56
C ASP A 133 8.01 31.22 -6.53
N GLY A 134 8.51 30.46 -7.50
CA GLY A 134 9.41 30.90 -8.56
C GLY A 134 10.89 30.85 -8.23
N VAL A 135 11.29 30.33 -7.06
CA VAL A 135 12.71 30.08 -6.71
C VAL A 135 13.17 28.79 -7.38
N GLU A 136 14.36 28.81 -7.95
CA GLU A 136 14.94 27.66 -8.66
C GLU A 136 15.46 26.61 -7.69
N PHE A 137 15.13 25.34 -7.91
CA PHE A 137 15.67 24.20 -7.19
C PHE A 137 17.13 23.94 -7.60
N THR A 138 18.02 23.80 -6.64
CA THR A 138 19.45 23.65 -6.86
C THR A 138 20.10 22.69 -5.85
N SER A 139 21.41 22.45 -6.01
CA SER A 139 22.22 21.71 -5.04
C SER A 139 22.15 22.30 -3.62
N ASP A 140 21.88 23.60 -3.49
CA ASP A 140 21.73 24.26 -2.19
C ASP A 140 20.58 23.71 -1.37
N ASP A 141 19.44 23.34 -2.01
CA ASP A 141 18.28 22.76 -1.32
C ASP A 141 18.59 21.34 -0.85
N VAL A 142 19.31 20.57 -1.67
CA VAL A 142 19.75 19.21 -1.32
C VAL A 142 20.71 19.25 -0.13
N ILE A 143 21.76 20.07 -0.22
CA ILE A 143 22.75 20.26 0.86
C ILE A 143 22.07 20.72 2.15
N PHE A 144 21.16 21.70 2.05
CA PHE A 144 20.43 22.22 3.21
C PHE A 144 19.60 21.12 3.88
N THR A 145 18.92 20.29 3.11
CA THR A 145 18.13 19.17 3.62
C THR A 145 18.99 18.16 4.36
N LEU A 146 20.08 17.71 3.74
CA LEU A 146 21.01 16.76 4.36
C LEU A 146 21.67 17.33 5.62
N GLN A 147 22.07 18.61 5.59
CA GLN A 147 22.66 19.29 6.75
C GLN A 147 21.66 19.41 7.91
N THR A 148 20.39 19.73 7.60
CA THR A 148 19.32 19.78 8.62
C THR A 148 19.15 18.43 9.31
N TRP A 149 19.20 17.32 8.55
CA TRP A 149 19.11 15.97 9.13
C TRP A 149 20.30 15.64 10.03
N MET A 150 21.51 16.05 9.62
CA MET A 150 22.74 15.80 10.39
C MET A 150 22.82 16.66 11.67
N ASP A 151 22.32 17.88 11.63
CA ASP A 151 22.48 18.86 12.73
C ASP A 151 21.33 18.80 13.75
N THR A 152 20.19 18.20 13.41
CA THR A 152 18.99 18.24 14.26
C THR A 152 18.71 16.87 14.90
N GLU A 153 19.30 16.63 16.07
CA GLU A 153 19.20 15.37 16.82
C GLU A 153 17.74 14.94 17.12
N ALA A 154 16.82 15.91 17.25
CA ALA A 154 15.42 15.64 17.55
C ALA A 154 14.61 15.09 16.36
N LEU A 155 15.14 15.12 15.14
CA LEU A 155 14.49 14.53 13.98
C LEU A 155 14.62 13.00 13.98
N ALA A 156 13.53 12.30 13.71
CA ALA A 156 13.54 10.84 13.62
C ALA A 156 14.55 10.30 12.58
N ILE A 157 14.83 11.07 11.52
CA ILE A 157 15.79 10.72 10.47
C ILE A 157 17.25 10.89 10.91
N HIS A 158 17.54 11.67 11.96
CA HIS A 158 18.91 12.01 12.39
C HIS A 158 19.77 10.78 12.62
N GLY A 159 19.28 9.80 13.39
CA GLY A 159 20.04 8.58 13.70
C GLY A 159 20.49 7.83 12.45
N TRP A 160 19.61 7.71 11.46
CA TRP A 160 19.96 7.13 10.16
C TRP A 160 20.96 8.02 9.41
N ALA A 161 20.73 9.33 9.38
CA ALA A 161 21.58 10.26 8.63
C ALA A 161 23.03 10.21 9.11
N VAL A 162 23.29 10.26 10.42
CA VAL A 162 24.66 10.22 10.99
C VAL A 162 25.34 8.86 10.85
N ASP A 163 24.55 7.76 10.79
CA ASP A 163 25.09 6.42 10.52
C ASP A 163 25.43 6.21 9.05
N TYR A 164 24.66 6.79 8.15
CA TYR A 164 24.72 6.55 6.70
C TYR A 164 25.63 7.55 5.97
N ILE A 165 25.56 8.84 6.30
CA ILE A 165 26.19 9.94 5.58
C ILE A 165 27.56 10.25 6.19
N ALA A 166 28.62 10.16 5.39
CA ALA A 166 29.96 10.58 5.81
C ALA A 166 30.20 12.07 5.53
N SER A 167 29.83 12.54 4.35
CA SER A 167 29.93 13.95 3.96
C SER A 167 29.16 14.20 2.65
N PHE A 168 28.90 15.47 2.38
CA PHE A 168 28.32 15.94 1.12
C PHE A 168 28.80 17.35 0.82
N GLU A 169 28.87 17.69 -0.46
CA GLU A 169 29.22 19.05 -0.90
C GLU A 169 28.56 19.39 -2.26
N ALA A 170 28.23 20.66 -2.45
CA ALA A 170 27.84 21.17 -3.75
C ALA A 170 29.11 21.38 -4.60
N VAL A 171 29.27 20.58 -5.65
CA VAL A 171 30.35 20.72 -6.63
C VAL A 171 30.09 21.94 -7.51
N ASP A 172 28.83 22.09 -7.91
CA ASP A 172 28.31 23.24 -8.62
C ASP A 172 26.80 23.41 -8.35
N LYS A 173 26.13 24.30 -9.09
CA LYS A 173 24.72 24.62 -8.89
C LYS A 173 23.78 23.41 -9.02
N TYR A 174 24.16 22.39 -9.79
CA TYR A 174 23.33 21.22 -10.08
C TYR A 174 24.02 19.90 -9.82
N THR A 175 25.18 19.92 -9.15
CA THR A 175 25.95 18.72 -8.86
C THR A 175 26.27 18.63 -7.37
N VAL A 176 25.91 17.51 -6.77
CA VAL A 176 26.23 17.18 -5.38
C VAL A 176 27.15 15.97 -5.35
N GLN A 177 28.29 16.07 -4.67
CA GLN A 177 29.07 14.92 -4.26
C GLN A 177 28.54 14.42 -2.93
N PHE A 178 28.22 13.12 -2.84
CA PHE A 178 27.65 12.48 -1.68
C PHE A 178 28.51 11.28 -1.27
N ASN A 179 28.95 11.26 -0.01
CA ASN A 179 29.81 10.20 0.52
C ASN A 179 29.11 9.47 1.66
N THR A 180 29.24 8.14 1.69
CA THR A 180 28.64 7.27 2.70
C THR A 180 29.68 6.71 3.66
N THR A 181 29.27 6.36 4.87
CA THR A 181 30.14 5.81 5.92
C THR A 181 30.62 4.39 5.62
N ARG A 182 29.91 3.67 4.74
CA ARG A 182 30.18 2.29 4.33
C ARG A 182 29.69 2.07 2.88
N PRO A 183 30.11 1.00 2.19
CA PRO A 183 29.65 0.68 0.85
C PRO A 183 28.12 0.67 0.71
N GLN A 184 27.61 1.40 -0.29
CA GLN A 184 26.17 1.52 -0.56
C GLN A 184 25.87 1.28 -2.06
N PRO A 185 25.95 0.02 -2.52
CA PRO A 185 25.76 -0.29 -3.95
C PRO A 185 24.32 -0.03 -4.45
N ARG A 186 23.40 0.31 -3.54
CA ARG A 186 22.00 0.64 -3.83
C ARG A 186 21.60 2.05 -3.36
N MET A 187 22.53 3.00 -3.30
CA MET A 187 22.32 4.35 -2.76
C MET A 187 21.07 5.05 -3.33
N ALA A 188 20.77 4.87 -4.61
CA ALA A 188 19.56 5.43 -5.22
C ALA A 188 18.27 4.94 -4.56
N LYS A 189 18.23 3.70 -4.07
CA LYS A 189 17.06 3.16 -3.34
C LYS A 189 16.98 3.67 -1.91
N ASP A 190 18.12 4.05 -1.33
CA ASP A 190 18.14 4.59 0.02
C ASP A 190 17.67 6.04 0.10
N LEU A 191 17.86 6.83 -0.98
CA LEU A 191 17.44 8.24 -1.09
C LEU A 191 16.29 8.48 -2.09
N GLY A 192 15.90 7.50 -2.88
CA GLY A 192 14.79 7.57 -3.82
C GLY A 192 13.58 6.77 -3.35
N VAL A 193 12.57 6.72 -4.19
CA VAL A 193 11.38 5.88 -3.99
C VAL A 193 11.75 4.42 -4.21
N THR A 194 11.39 3.56 -3.28
CA THR A 194 11.54 2.10 -3.44
C THR A 194 10.23 1.43 -3.82
N ILE A 195 9.13 1.88 -3.24
CA ILE A 195 7.78 1.38 -3.54
C ILE A 195 6.80 2.56 -3.58
N TRP A 196 6.62 3.31 -2.47
CA TRP A 196 5.68 4.44 -2.37
C TRP A 196 6.24 5.67 -1.72
N ASP A 197 7.02 5.52 -0.65
CA ASP A 197 7.67 6.62 0.03
C ASP A 197 9.16 6.58 -0.20
N ASN A 198 9.76 7.74 -0.08
CA ASN A 198 11.19 7.84 -0.01
C ASN A 198 11.60 8.44 1.34
N ARG A 199 12.89 8.41 1.58
CA ARG A 199 13.47 9.03 2.76
C ARG A 199 13.79 10.51 2.53
N PHE A 200 14.06 10.88 1.27
CA PHE A 200 14.51 12.20 0.91
C PHE A 200 13.45 13.00 0.14
N TYR A 201 12.93 14.05 0.80
CA TYR A 201 12.20 15.14 0.16
C TYR A 201 12.99 16.43 0.35
N PRO A 202 13.36 17.16 -0.72
CA PRO A 202 14.12 18.38 -0.57
C PRO A 202 13.32 19.45 0.17
N MET A 203 13.99 20.14 1.07
CA MET A 203 13.46 21.32 1.75
C MET A 203 13.79 22.55 0.92
N ALA A 204 12.82 23.44 0.71
CA ALA A 204 13.05 24.75 0.10
C ALA A 204 13.91 25.60 1.05
N LYS A 205 15.24 25.67 0.79
CA LYS A 205 16.20 26.34 1.67
C LYS A 205 15.77 27.75 2.04
N HIS A 206 15.32 28.54 1.05
CA HIS A 206 14.90 29.93 1.23
C HIS A 206 13.70 30.11 2.17
N ILE A 207 12.92 29.04 2.41
CA ILE A 207 11.81 29.02 3.38
C ILE A 207 12.28 28.55 4.75
N TRP A 208 13.12 27.49 4.77
CA TRP A 208 13.42 26.76 5.98
C TRP A 208 14.69 27.22 6.70
N GLU A 209 15.60 27.96 6.06
CA GLU A 209 16.93 28.27 6.60
C GLU A 209 16.92 29.05 7.93
N ASN A 210 15.81 29.72 8.26
CA ASN A 210 15.63 30.46 9.50
C ASN A 210 14.55 29.85 10.41
N GLN A 211 14.12 28.62 10.16
CA GLN A 211 13.07 27.93 10.90
C GLN A 211 13.66 26.77 11.72
N ASP A 212 13.03 26.47 12.85
CA ASP A 212 13.28 25.24 13.60
C ASP A 212 12.43 24.11 13.00
N PRO A 213 13.03 23.08 12.38
CA PRO A 213 12.27 22.02 11.71
C PRO A 213 11.40 21.19 12.68
N THR A 214 11.66 21.24 13.98
CA THR A 214 10.90 20.48 14.98
C THR A 214 9.61 21.17 15.43
N THR A 215 9.52 22.50 15.23
CA THR A 215 8.42 23.32 15.77
C THR A 215 7.76 24.22 14.74
N TYR A 216 8.35 24.35 13.55
CA TYR A 216 7.80 25.21 12.50
C TYR A 216 6.45 24.71 12.01
N GLU A 217 5.41 25.54 12.15
CA GLU A 217 4.10 25.30 11.54
C GLU A 217 4.14 25.77 10.08
N TYR A 218 4.47 24.81 9.18
CA TYR A 218 4.69 25.07 7.78
C TYR A 218 3.35 25.23 7.03
N PHE A 219 2.92 26.45 6.82
CA PHE A 219 1.67 26.79 6.13
C PHE A 219 1.66 28.20 5.52
N PRO A 220 1.22 28.40 4.25
CA PRO A 220 0.98 27.35 3.27
C PRO A 220 2.29 26.67 2.82
N PRO A 221 2.25 25.41 2.32
CA PRO A 221 3.44 24.76 1.80
C PRO A 221 3.86 25.37 0.46
N VAL A 222 5.17 25.41 0.20
CA VAL A 222 5.76 25.70 -1.10
C VAL A 222 6.06 24.36 -1.79
N CYS A 223 5.56 24.19 -3.01
CA CYS A 223 5.59 22.91 -3.72
C CYS A 223 6.64 22.89 -4.84
N ILE A 224 7.32 21.75 -5.00
CA ILE A 224 8.21 21.49 -6.14
C ILE A 224 7.51 20.69 -7.25
N GLY A 225 6.41 20.00 -6.93
CA GLY A 225 5.58 19.25 -7.86
C GLY A 225 4.71 20.13 -8.77
N GLN A 226 3.89 19.48 -9.60
CA GLN A 226 3.03 20.17 -10.60
C GLN A 226 1.89 20.98 -10.00
N TYR A 227 1.50 20.69 -8.75
CA TYR A 227 0.36 21.34 -8.09
C TYR A 227 0.84 22.19 -6.92
N LYS A 228 0.21 23.36 -6.76
CA LYS A 228 0.38 24.27 -5.64
C LYS A 228 -0.80 24.15 -4.68
N PHE A 229 -0.57 24.44 -3.41
CA PHE A 229 -1.64 24.51 -2.42
C PHE A 229 -2.62 25.63 -2.77
N SER A 230 -3.93 25.32 -2.72
CA SER A 230 -4.99 26.33 -2.93
C SER A 230 -5.68 26.67 -1.60
N LYS A 231 -6.31 25.70 -0.96
CA LYS A 231 -6.98 25.87 0.33
C LYS A 231 -7.30 24.55 1.00
N THR A 232 -7.58 24.58 2.29
CA THR A 232 -8.01 23.42 3.09
C THR A 232 -9.20 23.77 3.97
N ASP A 233 -9.97 22.75 4.37
CA ASP A 233 -11.00 22.91 5.39
C ASP A 233 -10.33 23.05 6.78
N PRO A 234 -10.63 24.11 7.55
CA PRO A 234 -10.13 24.23 8.91
C PRO A 234 -10.52 23.08 9.84
N ASN A 235 -11.59 22.33 9.51
CA ASN A 235 -11.99 21.12 10.22
C ASN A 235 -11.31 19.86 9.66
N GLY A 236 -10.44 19.98 8.66
CA GLY A 236 -9.63 18.90 8.13
C GLY A 236 -10.34 17.91 7.21
N ASN A 237 -11.56 18.21 6.73
CA ASN A 237 -12.30 17.26 5.90
C ASN A 237 -11.87 17.24 4.44
N TRP A 238 -11.23 18.30 3.93
CA TRP A 238 -10.78 18.35 2.54
C TRP A 238 -9.58 19.25 2.34
N THR A 239 -8.79 18.98 1.28
CA THR A 239 -7.68 19.81 0.80
C THR A 239 -7.77 19.96 -0.72
N LEU A 240 -7.68 21.19 -1.21
CA LEU A 240 -7.74 21.55 -2.63
C LEU A 240 -6.38 22.01 -3.13
N TRP A 241 -5.97 21.45 -4.25
CA TRP A 241 -4.75 21.78 -4.99
C TRP A 241 -5.08 22.36 -6.36
N GLU A 242 -4.24 23.24 -6.88
CA GLU A 242 -4.39 23.86 -8.18
C GLU A 242 -3.14 23.60 -9.02
N LEU A 243 -3.32 23.24 -10.29
CA LEU A 243 -2.23 23.09 -11.25
C LEU A 243 -1.49 24.42 -11.39
N ARG A 244 -0.17 24.40 -11.35
CA ARG A 244 0.68 25.57 -11.55
C ARG A 244 0.61 26.06 -13.01
N ASP A 245 0.71 27.37 -13.22
CA ASP A 245 0.77 27.94 -14.56
C ASP A 245 2.08 27.58 -15.30
N ASP A 246 3.14 27.29 -14.54
CA ASP A 246 4.49 26.90 -14.99
C ASP A 246 4.78 25.42 -14.73
N TRP A 247 3.77 24.55 -14.81
CA TRP A 247 3.89 23.10 -14.53
C TRP A 247 4.99 22.39 -15.34
N GLU A 248 5.35 22.92 -16.54
CA GLU A 248 6.46 22.40 -17.35
C GLU A 248 7.83 22.57 -16.67
N ARG A 249 7.93 23.43 -15.64
CA ARG A 249 9.15 23.67 -14.85
C ARG A 249 9.24 22.75 -13.63
N THR A 250 8.54 21.64 -13.65
CA THR A 250 8.62 20.55 -12.65
C THR A 250 9.23 19.30 -13.27
N SER A 251 9.71 18.36 -12.47
CA SER A 251 10.25 17.08 -12.98
C SER A 251 9.19 16.30 -13.75
N VAL A 252 7.97 16.19 -13.19
CA VAL A 252 6.85 15.49 -13.82
C VAL A 252 6.46 16.16 -15.14
N GLY A 253 6.42 17.48 -15.17
CA GLY A 253 6.15 18.25 -16.39
C GLY A 253 7.17 17.99 -17.49
N GLN A 254 8.46 17.95 -17.13
CA GLN A 254 9.55 17.64 -18.08
C GLN A 254 9.57 16.18 -18.53
N ILE A 255 9.17 15.24 -17.67
CA ILE A 255 9.16 13.79 -17.97
C ILE A 255 7.94 13.41 -18.81
N THR A 256 6.75 13.91 -18.43
CA THR A 256 5.48 13.47 -19.03
C THR A 256 5.02 14.36 -20.19
N GLU A 257 5.43 15.62 -20.20
CA GLU A 257 4.93 16.66 -21.11
C GLU A 257 3.39 16.82 -21.02
N LYS A 258 2.81 16.56 -19.83
CA LYS A 258 1.37 16.57 -19.56
C LYS A 258 1.06 17.31 -18.28
N SER A 259 -0.09 17.99 -18.24
CA SER A 259 -0.49 18.83 -17.12
C SER A 259 -1.47 18.18 -16.14
N GLY A 260 -2.33 17.27 -16.62
CA GLY A 260 -3.42 16.73 -15.82
C GLY A 260 -4.60 17.69 -15.59
N PRO A 261 -5.51 17.38 -14.65
CA PRO A 261 -6.66 18.22 -14.27
C PRO A 261 -6.24 19.56 -13.65
N LYS A 262 -7.08 20.59 -13.80
CA LYS A 262 -6.77 21.92 -13.25
C LYS A 262 -6.80 21.98 -11.74
N TYR A 263 -7.75 21.26 -11.12
CA TYR A 263 -7.89 21.17 -9.67
C TYR A 263 -7.93 19.71 -9.23
N ILE A 264 -7.37 19.44 -8.05
CA ILE A 264 -7.46 18.14 -7.37
C ILE A 264 -7.97 18.38 -5.96
N LEU A 265 -9.05 17.66 -5.59
CA LEU A 265 -9.69 17.76 -4.29
C LEU A 265 -9.62 16.43 -3.56
N TRP A 266 -8.84 16.36 -2.48
CA TRP A 266 -8.93 15.28 -1.49
C TRP A 266 -10.09 15.59 -0.55
N ASN A 267 -11.07 14.69 -0.44
CA ASN A 267 -12.28 14.89 0.34
C ASN A 267 -12.60 13.66 1.19
N PHE A 268 -12.72 13.82 2.51
CA PHE A 268 -13.17 12.75 3.39
C PHE A 268 -14.68 12.55 3.24
N VAL A 269 -15.09 11.49 2.57
CA VAL A 269 -16.50 11.18 2.29
C VAL A 269 -17.17 10.48 3.49
N GLY A 270 -16.41 9.71 4.26
CA GLY A 270 -16.90 9.01 5.44
C GLY A 270 -16.96 7.49 5.28
N THR A 271 -18.07 6.85 5.73
CA THR A 271 -18.19 5.38 5.68
C THR A 271 -18.25 4.84 4.25
N GLU A 272 -17.95 3.54 4.08
CA GLU A 272 -17.96 2.92 2.76
C GLU A 272 -19.30 3.08 2.03
N GLU A 273 -20.44 2.96 2.74
CA GLU A 273 -21.75 3.16 2.14
C GLU A 273 -21.94 4.58 1.58
N LYS A 274 -21.43 5.60 2.27
CA LYS A 274 -21.47 6.99 1.78
C LYS A 274 -20.55 7.16 0.58
N ARG A 275 -19.38 6.54 0.58
CA ARG A 275 -18.40 6.55 -0.52
C ARG A 275 -19.02 5.95 -1.78
N ILE A 276 -19.70 4.79 -1.66
CA ILE A 276 -20.40 4.14 -2.77
C ILE A 276 -21.53 5.03 -3.31
N LEU A 277 -22.32 5.66 -2.44
CA LEU A 277 -23.40 6.57 -2.87
C LEU A 277 -22.84 7.81 -3.57
N ALA A 278 -21.75 8.39 -3.08
CA ALA A 278 -21.08 9.53 -3.72
C ALA A 278 -20.54 9.17 -5.12
N MET A 279 -19.97 7.97 -5.28
CA MET A 279 -19.50 7.47 -6.58
C MET A 279 -20.67 7.31 -7.58
N ILE A 280 -21.79 6.73 -7.15
CA ILE A 280 -23.01 6.59 -7.99
C ILE A 280 -23.61 7.96 -8.35
N ALA A 281 -23.53 8.94 -7.45
CA ALA A 281 -24.01 10.31 -7.67
C ALA A 281 -23.06 11.17 -8.53
N ASN A 282 -21.89 10.68 -8.91
CA ASN A 282 -20.79 11.39 -9.58
C ASN A 282 -20.18 12.54 -8.73
N ASP A 283 -20.29 12.45 -7.40
CA ASP A 283 -19.72 13.41 -6.47
C ASP A 283 -18.24 13.15 -6.15
N VAL A 284 -17.73 11.97 -6.52
CA VAL A 284 -16.34 11.56 -6.38
C VAL A 284 -15.90 10.81 -7.64
N ASP A 285 -14.62 11.00 -8.04
CA ASP A 285 -14.07 10.38 -9.26
C ASP A 285 -13.25 9.13 -8.97
N ILE A 286 -12.63 9.04 -7.78
CA ILE A 286 -11.76 7.93 -7.39
C ILE A 286 -12.03 7.56 -5.94
N LEU A 287 -12.28 6.28 -5.68
CA LEU A 287 -12.22 5.70 -4.32
C LEU A 287 -10.94 4.89 -4.18
N GLN A 288 -10.23 5.08 -3.08
CA GLN A 288 -8.88 4.51 -2.93
C GLN A 288 -8.88 3.01 -2.67
N ASP A 289 -9.83 2.49 -1.93
CA ASP A 289 -9.99 1.06 -1.70
C ASP A 289 -11.40 0.79 -1.17
N ILE A 290 -12.05 -0.25 -1.66
CA ILE A 290 -13.37 -0.68 -1.22
C ILE A 290 -13.41 -2.19 -1.10
N THR A 291 -14.50 -2.72 -0.51
CA THR A 291 -14.71 -4.17 -0.45
C THR A 291 -15.08 -4.76 -1.82
N PRO A 292 -14.80 -6.06 -2.06
CA PRO A 292 -15.23 -6.76 -3.28
C PRO A 292 -16.75 -6.64 -3.53
N GLU A 293 -17.54 -6.74 -2.45
CA GLU A 293 -18.99 -6.64 -2.49
C GLU A 293 -19.47 -5.26 -2.94
N SER A 294 -18.79 -4.21 -2.47
CA SER A 294 -19.07 -2.83 -2.88
C SER A 294 -18.70 -2.58 -4.35
N MET A 295 -17.60 -3.18 -4.83
CA MET A 295 -17.19 -3.08 -6.22
C MET A 295 -18.23 -3.71 -7.15
N GLU A 296 -18.75 -4.88 -6.81
CA GLU A 296 -19.81 -5.52 -7.56
C GLU A 296 -21.08 -4.65 -7.61
N VAL A 297 -21.47 -4.03 -6.49
CA VAL A 297 -22.59 -3.09 -6.46
C VAL A 297 -22.39 -1.90 -7.39
N LEU A 298 -21.19 -1.32 -7.41
CA LEU A 298 -20.87 -0.17 -8.25
C LEU A 298 -20.96 -0.52 -9.75
N THR A 299 -20.34 -1.62 -10.15
CA THR A 299 -20.34 -2.06 -11.56
C THR A 299 -21.73 -2.46 -12.07
N GLN A 300 -22.62 -2.91 -11.19
CA GLN A 300 -24.03 -3.21 -11.54
C GLN A 300 -24.91 -1.96 -11.61
N ARG A 301 -24.58 -0.88 -10.89
CA ARG A 301 -25.43 0.32 -10.75
C ARG A 301 -25.01 1.51 -11.58
N SER A 302 -23.80 1.50 -12.11
CA SER A 302 -23.26 2.63 -12.86
C SER A 302 -22.51 2.17 -14.10
N ASP A 303 -22.94 2.65 -15.26
CA ASP A 303 -22.29 2.38 -16.56
C ASP A 303 -21.01 3.23 -16.77
N VAL A 304 -20.77 4.22 -15.92
CA VAL A 304 -19.61 5.12 -16.01
C VAL A 304 -18.52 4.80 -14.98
N VAL A 305 -18.79 3.90 -14.04
CA VAL A 305 -17.79 3.43 -13.09
C VAL A 305 -17.01 2.28 -13.70
N ARG A 306 -15.69 2.37 -13.63
CA ARG A 306 -14.74 1.35 -14.05
C ARG A 306 -14.05 0.73 -12.86
N ALA A 307 -13.90 -0.60 -12.91
CA ALA A 307 -12.95 -1.36 -12.11
C ALA A 307 -11.62 -1.48 -12.84
N TRP A 308 -10.58 -1.97 -12.19
CA TRP A 308 -9.30 -2.29 -12.82
C TRP A 308 -9.46 -3.26 -14.01
N HIS A 309 -10.11 -4.39 -13.78
CA HIS A 309 -10.62 -5.26 -14.84
C HIS A 309 -12.10 -4.98 -15.09
N ALA A 310 -12.52 -5.02 -16.35
CA ALA A 310 -13.92 -4.78 -16.74
C ALA A 310 -14.90 -5.85 -16.19
N GLY A 311 -14.41 -7.02 -15.84
CA GLY A 311 -15.13 -8.13 -15.25
C GLY A 311 -14.37 -8.75 -14.08
N PHE A 312 -14.81 -9.90 -13.59
CA PHE A 312 -14.08 -10.66 -12.58
C PHE A 312 -12.59 -10.80 -12.98
N PRO A 313 -11.61 -10.53 -12.09
CA PRO A 313 -11.73 -10.30 -10.65
C PRO A 313 -11.96 -8.85 -10.23
N TYR A 314 -12.14 -7.90 -11.12
CA TYR A 314 -12.30 -6.45 -10.89
C TYR A 314 -11.08 -5.75 -10.28
N ALA A 315 -10.30 -6.43 -9.46
CA ALA A 315 -9.21 -5.89 -8.67
C ALA A 315 -7.90 -5.79 -9.46
N ASP A 316 -7.05 -4.84 -9.07
CA ASP A 316 -5.61 -4.94 -9.30
C ASP A 316 -4.99 -5.90 -8.28
N PHE A 317 -4.06 -6.75 -8.72
CA PHE A 317 -3.33 -7.69 -7.87
C PHE A 317 -1.85 -7.31 -7.73
N ASP A 318 -1.43 -6.21 -8.31
CA ASP A 318 -0.03 -5.79 -8.33
C ASP A 318 0.30 -4.79 -7.22
N ASP A 319 -0.53 -4.74 -6.14
CA ASP A 319 -0.14 -4.04 -4.91
C ASP A 319 1.17 -4.62 -4.39
N PRO A 320 2.19 -3.77 -4.17
CA PRO A 320 3.53 -4.25 -3.88
C PRO A 320 3.74 -4.79 -2.46
N CYS A 321 2.68 -5.03 -1.70
CA CYS A 321 2.75 -5.74 -0.42
C CYS A 321 1.80 -6.94 -0.36
N GLU A 322 2.27 -8.01 0.22
CA GLU A 322 1.44 -9.18 0.47
C GLU A 322 0.87 -9.18 1.89
N ARG A 323 -0.22 -9.88 2.07
CA ARG A 323 -0.83 -10.13 3.38
C ARG A 323 -0.38 -11.46 3.93
N GLY A 324 -0.18 -11.50 5.24
CA GLY A 324 0.24 -12.71 5.93
C GLY A 324 0.02 -12.64 7.44
N ILE A 325 0.38 -13.71 8.12
CA ILE A 325 0.34 -13.82 9.58
C ILE A 325 1.76 -13.91 10.11
N SER A 326 2.14 -12.94 10.92
CA SER A 326 3.43 -12.91 11.62
C SER A 326 3.31 -13.42 13.05
N PHE A 327 4.45 -13.78 13.64
CA PHE A 327 4.58 -14.25 15.01
C PHE A 327 5.72 -13.52 15.71
N ASN A 328 5.69 -13.42 17.03
CA ASN A 328 6.88 -13.12 17.81
C ASN A 328 7.69 -14.42 17.97
N ASN A 329 8.68 -14.63 17.12
CA ASN A 329 9.46 -15.87 17.07
C ASN A 329 10.48 -16.02 18.23
N SER A 330 10.61 -15.01 19.10
CA SER A 330 11.40 -15.16 20.34
C SER A 330 10.60 -15.76 21.51
N GLU A 331 9.30 -15.88 21.36
CA GLU A 331 8.39 -16.34 22.41
C GLU A 331 7.86 -17.74 22.11
N PHE A 332 7.84 -18.60 23.17
CA PHE A 332 7.22 -19.92 23.07
C PHE A 332 5.68 -19.77 22.87
N PRO A 333 5.06 -20.57 21.97
CA PRO A 333 5.62 -21.69 21.22
C PRO A 333 6.10 -21.32 19.79
N TYR A 334 6.12 -20.06 19.41
CA TYR A 334 6.41 -19.60 18.04
C TYR A 334 7.91 -19.61 17.71
N ASP A 335 8.80 -19.84 18.69
CA ASP A 335 10.21 -20.16 18.51
C ASP A 335 10.42 -21.53 17.82
N GLN A 336 9.42 -22.43 17.87
CA GLN A 336 9.45 -23.77 17.28
C GLN A 336 8.98 -23.73 15.81
N TRP A 337 9.82 -24.14 14.86
CA TRP A 337 9.44 -24.21 13.45
C TRP A 337 8.25 -25.16 13.21
N GLN A 338 8.13 -26.23 13.99
CA GLN A 338 7.01 -27.18 13.91
C GLN A 338 5.67 -26.49 14.16
N VAL A 339 5.62 -25.58 15.14
CA VAL A 339 4.39 -24.85 15.46
C VAL A 339 4.01 -23.90 14.32
N ARG A 340 4.97 -23.16 13.76
CA ARG A 340 4.70 -22.22 12.66
C ARG A 340 4.22 -22.98 11.41
N TRP A 341 4.87 -24.10 11.08
CA TRP A 341 4.42 -24.94 9.96
C TRP A 341 3.08 -25.63 10.24
N ALA A 342 2.83 -26.09 11.47
CA ALA A 342 1.52 -26.65 11.84
C ALA A 342 0.39 -25.62 11.63
N LEU A 343 0.62 -24.37 12.00
CA LEU A 343 -0.33 -23.28 11.77
C LEU A 343 -0.54 -23.00 10.28
N ALA A 344 0.51 -23.01 9.46
CA ALA A 344 0.41 -22.89 8.01
C ALA A 344 -0.40 -24.04 7.39
N LEU A 345 -0.10 -25.30 7.75
CA LEU A 345 -0.80 -26.49 7.25
C LEU A 345 -2.24 -26.62 7.79
N ALA A 346 -2.57 -25.99 8.91
CA ALA A 346 -3.93 -25.91 9.45
C ALA A 346 -4.75 -24.74 8.85
N THR A 347 -4.19 -23.96 7.94
CA THR A 347 -4.87 -22.83 7.28
C THR A 347 -5.45 -23.29 5.94
N ASP A 348 -6.78 -23.31 5.82
CA ASP A 348 -7.50 -23.64 4.58
C ASP A 348 -7.54 -22.42 3.65
N ILE A 349 -6.49 -22.22 2.86
CA ILE A 349 -6.36 -21.06 1.95
C ILE A 349 -7.46 -21.03 0.88
N LYS A 350 -7.99 -22.18 0.44
CA LYS A 350 -9.10 -22.24 -0.52
C LYS A 350 -10.37 -21.66 0.10
N ASN A 351 -10.67 -22.04 1.35
CA ASN A 351 -11.82 -21.49 2.07
C ASN A 351 -11.61 -20.01 2.45
N VAL A 352 -10.38 -19.60 2.81
CA VAL A 352 -10.01 -18.19 3.03
C VAL A 352 -10.30 -17.38 1.76
N SER A 353 -9.82 -17.84 0.61
CA SER A 353 -10.03 -17.19 -0.69
C SER A 353 -11.51 -17.08 -1.04
N LEU A 354 -12.23 -18.19 -1.08
CA LEU A 354 -13.65 -18.24 -1.49
C LEU A 354 -14.58 -17.55 -0.50
N GLY A 355 -14.42 -17.87 0.79
CA GLY A 355 -15.36 -17.43 1.84
C GLY A 355 -15.18 -15.98 2.29
N THR A 356 -13.95 -15.44 2.16
CA THR A 356 -13.62 -14.12 2.69
C THR A 356 -13.34 -13.09 1.62
N PHE A 357 -12.78 -13.52 0.48
CA PHE A 357 -12.35 -12.64 -0.59
C PHE A 357 -13.03 -12.94 -1.93
N ALA A 358 -14.15 -13.67 -1.92
CA ALA A 358 -14.92 -14.06 -3.12
C ALA A 358 -14.05 -14.73 -4.22
N GLY A 359 -12.97 -15.41 -3.80
CA GLY A 359 -12.00 -16.03 -4.69
C GLY A 359 -11.00 -15.09 -5.37
N MET A 360 -11.06 -13.81 -5.09
CA MET A 360 -10.23 -12.77 -5.71
C MET A 360 -8.89 -12.59 -4.97
N LEU A 361 -8.11 -13.68 -4.85
CA LEU A 361 -6.76 -13.66 -4.28
C LEU A 361 -5.74 -14.24 -5.24
N ARG A 362 -4.58 -13.61 -5.31
CA ARG A 362 -3.37 -14.17 -5.91
C ARG A 362 -2.46 -14.64 -4.78
N VAL A 363 -2.41 -15.96 -4.55
CA VAL A 363 -1.66 -16.53 -3.43
C VAL A 363 -0.15 -16.45 -3.63
N SER A 364 0.58 -16.32 -2.53
CA SER A 364 2.04 -16.34 -2.48
C SER A 364 2.54 -17.29 -1.39
N PRO A 365 3.40 -18.27 -1.72
CA PRO A 365 4.10 -19.10 -0.75
C PRO A 365 5.44 -18.47 -0.32
N LEU A 366 5.87 -17.39 -0.98
CA LEU A 366 7.13 -16.70 -0.74
C LEU A 366 6.90 -15.41 0.03
N GLY A 367 7.91 -14.93 0.74
CA GLY A 367 7.87 -13.71 1.55
C GLY A 367 7.93 -12.42 0.75
N VAL A 368 7.41 -12.41 -0.47
CA VAL A 368 7.29 -11.25 -1.35
C VAL A 368 5.99 -11.32 -2.16
N PRO A 369 5.37 -10.18 -2.47
CA PRO A 369 4.09 -10.14 -3.18
C PRO A 369 4.21 -10.72 -4.59
N PRO A 370 3.18 -11.42 -5.08
CA PRO A 370 3.17 -12.00 -6.41
C PRO A 370 2.80 -10.97 -7.50
N VAL A 371 3.33 -9.74 -7.43
CA VAL A 371 3.16 -8.73 -8.49
C VAL A 371 3.84 -9.20 -9.78
N ALA A 372 3.37 -8.72 -10.93
CA ALA A 372 3.77 -9.25 -12.24
C ALA A 372 5.30 -9.35 -12.43
N ALA A 373 6.06 -8.30 -12.07
CA ALA A 373 7.52 -8.28 -12.17
C ALA A 373 8.17 -9.31 -11.24
N VAL A 374 7.72 -9.43 -9.98
CA VAL A 374 8.23 -10.36 -8.97
C VAL A 374 7.83 -11.80 -9.28
N GLN A 375 6.61 -12.03 -9.79
CA GLN A 375 6.19 -13.35 -10.28
C GLN A 375 7.10 -13.88 -11.38
N LYS A 376 7.42 -13.02 -12.35
CA LYS A 376 8.29 -13.37 -13.48
C LYS A 376 9.70 -13.79 -13.04
N VAL A 377 10.26 -13.10 -12.05
CA VAL A 377 11.66 -13.30 -11.61
C VAL A 377 11.78 -14.38 -10.55
N TYR A 378 10.81 -14.50 -9.63
CA TYR A 378 10.93 -15.38 -8.47
C TYR A 378 9.85 -16.45 -8.40
N HIS A 379 8.55 -16.12 -8.36
CA HIS A 379 7.50 -17.11 -8.10
C HIS A 379 7.49 -18.24 -9.13
N LYS A 380 7.44 -17.89 -10.42
CA LYS A 380 7.42 -18.89 -11.50
C LYS A 380 8.71 -19.71 -11.60
N PRO A 381 9.91 -19.09 -11.58
CA PRO A 381 11.17 -19.85 -11.62
C PRO A 381 11.42 -20.75 -10.40
N LEU A 382 10.86 -20.38 -9.23
CA LEU A 382 11.08 -21.14 -7.99
C LEU A 382 10.09 -22.31 -7.80
N VAL A 383 9.10 -22.50 -8.68
CA VAL A 383 8.10 -23.59 -8.55
C VAL A 383 8.75 -24.96 -8.42
N GLU A 384 9.77 -25.28 -9.22
CA GLU A 384 10.47 -26.58 -9.13
C GLU A 384 11.19 -26.74 -7.77
N ARG A 385 11.78 -25.66 -7.24
CA ARG A 385 12.42 -25.67 -5.91
C ARG A 385 11.38 -25.82 -4.80
N LEU A 386 10.23 -25.15 -4.90
CA LEU A 386 9.12 -25.29 -3.95
C LEU A 386 8.55 -26.72 -3.95
N GLN A 387 8.39 -27.33 -5.12
CA GLN A 387 7.95 -28.73 -5.23
C GLN A 387 8.94 -29.73 -4.65
N ALA A 388 10.24 -29.44 -4.76
CA ALA A 388 11.31 -30.29 -4.20
C ALA A 388 11.58 -30.02 -2.71
N MET A 389 11.06 -28.93 -2.15
CA MET A 389 11.27 -28.55 -0.76
C MET A 389 10.63 -29.58 0.17
N THR A 390 11.39 -30.00 1.18
CA THR A 390 10.91 -30.86 2.27
C THR A 390 11.21 -30.21 3.62
N LEU A 391 10.30 -30.36 4.56
CA LEU A 391 10.53 -30.00 5.95
C LEU A 391 11.57 -30.92 6.57
N PRO A 392 12.16 -30.59 7.74
CA PRO A 392 13.17 -31.45 8.40
C PRO A 392 12.68 -32.86 8.71
N ASP A 393 11.38 -33.11 8.81
CA ASP A 393 10.78 -34.44 8.99
C ASP A 393 10.55 -35.21 7.67
N GLY A 394 10.91 -34.60 6.51
CA GLY A 394 10.79 -35.20 5.18
C GLY A 394 9.43 -34.91 4.49
N TYR A 395 8.52 -34.17 5.11
CA TYR A 395 7.24 -33.82 4.51
C TYR A 395 7.41 -32.76 3.41
N ALA A 396 6.75 -32.95 2.25
CA ALA A 396 6.72 -31.98 1.13
C ALA A 396 5.45 -31.10 1.22
N PRO A 397 5.54 -29.83 1.68
CA PRO A 397 4.37 -29.03 2.04
C PRO A 397 3.71 -28.31 0.87
N PHE A 398 4.37 -28.12 -0.26
CA PHE A 398 3.88 -27.30 -1.36
C PHE A 398 2.76 -27.98 -2.17
N ASP A 399 1.70 -27.23 -2.49
CA ASP A 399 0.59 -27.64 -3.34
C ASP A 399 0.52 -26.74 -4.59
N SER A 400 0.97 -27.28 -5.74
CA SER A 400 0.88 -26.62 -7.04
C SER A 400 -0.50 -26.76 -7.70
N SER A 401 -1.39 -27.61 -7.16
CA SER A 401 -2.73 -27.83 -7.74
C SER A 401 -3.72 -26.72 -7.38
N PHE A 402 -3.41 -25.89 -6.38
CA PHE A 402 -4.29 -24.86 -5.85
C PHE A 402 -4.98 -24.05 -6.96
N VAL A 403 -4.22 -23.60 -7.95
CA VAL A 403 -4.70 -22.72 -9.03
C VAL A 403 -5.76 -23.41 -9.90
N LEU A 404 -5.48 -24.65 -10.31
CA LEU A 404 -6.40 -25.43 -11.14
C LEU A 404 -7.66 -25.83 -10.36
N ASP A 405 -7.51 -26.13 -9.08
CA ASP A 405 -8.64 -26.43 -8.20
C ASP A 405 -9.55 -25.20 -8.03
N MET A 406 -8.97 -24.00 -7.86
CA MET A 406 -9.72 -22.75 -7.79
C MET A 406 -10.48 -22.48 -9.09
N ALA A 407 -9.81 -22.58 -10.24
CA ALA A 407 -10.45 -22.41 -11.54
C ALA A 407 -11.63 -23.38 -11.75
N LYS A 408 -11.48 -24.65 -11.34
CA LYS A 408 -12.54 -25.64 -11.39
C LYS A 408 -13.73 -25.29 -10.49
N ILE A 409 -13.46 -24.84 -9.24
CA ILE A 409 -14.51 -24.41 -8.30
C ILE A 409 -15.30 -23.24 -8.89
N PHE A 410 -14.64 -22.25 -9.48
CA PHE A 410 -15.31 -21.12 -10.13
C PHE A 410 -16.21 -21.56 -11.29
N GLN A 411 -15.73 -22.46 -12.15
CA GLN A 411 -16.53 -23.03 -13.24
C GLN A 411 -17.76 -23.76 -12.72
N GLU A 412 -17.61 -24.59 -11.67
CA GLU A 412 -18.72 -25.35 -11.07
C GLU A 412 -19.77 -24.44 -10.41
N GLN A 413 -19.34 -23.32 -9.83
CA GLN A 413 -20.22 -22.36 -9.15
C GLN A 413 -20.81 -21.31 -10.10
N GLY A 414 -20.33 -21.24 -11.34
CA GLY A 414 -20.73 -20.22 -12.31
C GLY A 414 -20.27 -18.80 -11.88
N VAL A 415 -19.23 -18.73 -11.08
CA VAL A 415 -18.60 -17.50 -10.61
C VAL A 415 -17.38 -17.20 -11.49
N GLY A 416 -17.03 -15.92 -11.63
CA GLY A 416 -15.79 -15.54 -12.28
C GLY A 416 -15.88 -15.27 -13.78
N GLY A 417 -17.06 -15.32 -14.38
CA GLY A 417 -17.24 -14.99 -15.80
C GLY A 417 -16.33 -15.81 -16.71
N ASP A 418 -15.69 -15.16 -17.66
CA ASP A 418 -14.73 -15.78 -18.58
C ASP A 418 -13.33 -15.84 -17.93
N LEU A 419 -13.07 -16.91 -17.16
CA LEU A 419 -11.72 -17.17 -16.67
C LEU A 419 -10.74 -17.40 -17.84
N PRO A 420 -9.44 -17.08 -17.64
CA PRO A 420 -8.42 -17.40 -18.61
C PRO A 420 -8.43 -18.85 -19.05
N ALA A 421 -8.13 -19.08 -20.34
CA ALA A 421 -8.24 -20.40 -20.95
C ALA A 421 -7.00 -21.29 -20.74
N THR A 422 -5.86 -20.69 -20.38
CA THR A 422 -4.59 -21.41 -20.22
C THR A 422 -4.14 -21.47 -18.78
N ASP A 423 -3.45 -22.55 -18.39
CA ASP A 423 -2.86 -22.70 -17.06
C ASP A 423 -1.87 -21.56 -16.72
N ALA A 424 -1.15 -21.06 -17.72
CA ALA A 424 -0.21 -19.96 -17.51
C ALA A 424 -0.93 -18.67 -17.10
N GLU A 425 -2.03 -18.31 -17.76
CA GLU A 425 -2.84 -17.15 -17.43
C GLU A 425 -3.58 -17.34 -16.09
N LEU A 426 -3.99 -18.56 -15.76
CA LEU A 426 -4.56 -18.87 -14.44
C LEU A 426 -3.52 -18.69 -13.32
N ILE A 427 -2.25 -19.06 -13.57
CA ILE A 427 -1.14 -18.82 -12.65
C ILE A 427 -0.89 -17.32 -12.49
N ASP A 428 -0.95 -16.55 -13.57
CA ASP A 428 -0.83 -15.09 -13.51
C ASP A 428 -1.92 -14.46 -12.63
N LEU A 429 -3.12 -15.03 -12.69
CA LEU A 429 -4.27 -14.54 -11.94
C LEU A 429 -4.28 -14.99 -10.48
N PHE A 430 -4.03 -16.26 -10.19
CA PHE A 430 -4.22 -16.85 -8.85
C PHE A 430 -2.91 -17.18 -8.11
N GLY A 431 -1.75 -17.02 -8.76
CA GLY A 431 -0.44 -17.36 -8.19
C GLY A 431 0.05 -18.77 -8.55
N VAL A 432 1.23 -19.14 -8.08
CA VAL A 432 1.92 -20.41 -8.48
C VAL A 432 1.49 -21.63 -7.66
N GLY A 433 0.70 -21.45 -6.62
CA GLY A 433 0.35 -22.46 -5.63
C GLY A 433 0.65 -21.99 -4.20
N TRP A 434 0.33 -22.81 -3.22
CA TRP A 434 0.50 -22.48 -1.80
C TRP A 434 0.78 -23.75 -0.98
N TRP A 435 0.70 -23.68 0.34
CA TRP A 435 0.92 -24.82 1.23
C TRP A 435 -0.29 -25.74 1.25
N LYS A 436 -0.08 -27.03 1.42
CA LYS A 436 -1.15 -28.01 1.58
C LYS A 436 -1.99 -27.70 2.81
N TYR A 437 -3.29 -27.83 2.71
CA TYR A 437 -4.16 -27.92 3.87
C TYR A 437 -4.15 -29.36 4.38
N ASP A 438 -3.35 -29.63 5.43
CA ASP A 438 -3.11 -30.97 5.94
C ASP A 438 -3.08 -30.96 7.48
N THR A 439 -4.26 -31.14 8.07
CA THR A 439 -4.46 -31.11 9.52
C THR A 439 -3.88 -32.36 10.23
N GLU A 440 -3.64 -33.46 9.51
CA GLU A 440 -3.00 -34.65 10.09
C GLU A 440 -1.49 -34.40 10.26
N GLN A 441 -0.84 -33.87 9.23
CA GLN A 441 0.57 -33.47 9.33
C GLN A 441 0.77 -32.32 10.32
N ALA A 442 -0.13 -31.34 10.35
CA ALA A 442 -0.12 -30.26 11.34
C ALA A 442 -0.19 -30.81 12.77
N ALA A 443 -1.07 -31.79 13.02
CA ALA A 443 -1.18 -32.45 14.33
C ALA A 443 0.11 -33.18 14.71
N LYS A 444 0.71 -33.94 13.78
CA LYS A 444 1.97 -34.61 14.00
C LYS A 444 3.09 -33.66 14.40
N LEU A 445 3.23 -32.53 13.71
CA LEU A 445 4.24 -31.51 14.02
C LEU A 445 4.05 -30.95 15.44
N LEU A 446 2.81 -30.72 15.89
CA LEU A 446 2.53 -30.27 17.25
C LEU A 446 2.83 -31.36 18.29
N GLU A 447 2.46 -32.62 18.01
CA GLU A 447 2.72 -33.75 18.88
C GLU A 447 4.22 -34.01 19.05
N ASP A 448 5.03 -33.85 17.99
CA ASP A 448 6.49 -33.98 18.01
C ASP A 448 7.18 -32.97 18.96
N VAL A 449 6.54 -31.84 19.26
CA VAL A 449 7.03 -30.85 20.24
C VAL A 449 6.22 -30.85 21.55
N GLY A 450 5.45 -31.90 21.79
CA GLY A 450 4.83 -32.21 23.08
C GLY A 450 3.44 -31.65 23.29
N PHE A 451 2.80 -31.07 22.28
CA PHE A 451 1.38 -30.69 22.39
C PHE A 451 0.50 -31.93 22.46
N THR A 452 -0.62 -31.79 23.13
CA THR A 452 -1.62 -32.87 23.30
C THR A 452 -3.00 -32.37 23.07
N ARG A 453 -4.00 -33.26 22.90
CA ARG A 453 -5.43 -32.87 22.82
C ARG A 453 -6.16 -33.27 24.10
N ASN A 454 -7.07 -32.39 24.53
CA ASN A 454 -8.02 -32.71 25.60
C ASN A 454 -9.17 -33.59 25.08
N ALA A 455 -10.11 -33.94 25.98
CA ALA A 455 -11.27 -34.78 25.65
C ALA A 455 -12.22 -34.17 24.61
N ASP A 456 -12.22 -32.84 24.46
CA ASP A 456 -13.03 -32.09 23.51
C ASP A 456 -12.29 -31.86 22.17
N GLY A 457 -11.10 -32.45 21.99
CA GLY A 457 -10.28 -32.32 20.79
C GLY A 457 -9.51 -31.01 20.68
N LYS A 458 -9.49 -30.18 21.75
CA LYS A 458 -8.75 -28.92 21.79
C LYS A 458 -7.29 -29.13 22.12
N TRP A 459 -6.42 -28.32 21.51
CA TRP A 459 -4.97 -28.39 21.75
C TRP A 459 -4.58 -27.83 23.11
N LEU A 460 -3.65 -28.53 23.74
CA LEU A 460 -2.98 -28.13 24.97
C LEU A 460 -1.49 -27.94 24.69
N LEU A 461 -0.88 -26.96 25.32
CA LEU A 461 0.56 -26.76 25.37
C LEU A 461 1.25 -27.97 26.05
N PRO A 462 2.56 -28.13 25.89
CA PRO A 462 3.32 -29.24 26.52
C PRO A 462 3.19 -29.31 28.05
N ASP A 463 2.88 -28.19 28.70
CA ASP A 463 2.64 -28.15 30.16
C ASP A 463 1.20 -28.53 30.54
N GLY A 464 0.35 -28.84 29.57
CA GLY A 464 -1.04 -29.25 29.76
C GLY A 464 -2.03 -28.07 29.86
N THR A 465 -1.58 -26.84 29.71
CA THR A 465 -2.49 -25.67 29.68
C THR A 465 -3.18 -25.54 28.32
N PRO A 466 -4.43 -25.00 28.24
CA PRO A 466 -5.09 -24.75 26.97
C PRO A 466 -4.28 -23.81 26.08
N TRP A 467 -4.13 -24.16 24.79
CA TRP A 467 -3.48 -23.29 23.83
C TRP A 467 -4.49 -22.32 23.22
N SER A 468 -4.28 -21.03 23.44
CA SER A 468 -5.02 -19.96 22.80
C SER A 468 -4.10 -19.07 21.96
N ILE A 469 -4.63 -18.49 20.88
CA ILE A 469 -3.90 -17.54 20.02
C ILE A 469 -4.76 -16.28 19.85
N SER A 470 -4.17 -15.12 20.13
CA SER A 470 -4.76 -13.82 19.86
C SER A 470 -4.08 -13.17 18.66
N ILE A 471 -4.82 -12.99 17.54
CA ILE A 471 -4.31 -12.37 16.33
C ILE A 471 -4.58 -10.87 16.38
N ASN A 472 -3.56 -10.05 16.53
CA ASN A 472 -3.66 -8.60 16.39
C ASN A 472 -4.02 -8.22 14.94
N ALA A 473 -4.98 -7.33 14.75
CA ALA A 473 -5.38 -6.87 13.42
C ALA A 473 -5.74 -5.37 13.44
N PRO A 474 -5.30 -4.59 12.42
CA PRO A 474 -5.72 -3.20 12.29
C PRO A 474 -7.22 -3.12 12.01
N SER A 475 -7.91 -2.11 12.59
CA SER A 475 -9.36 -1.96 12.51
C SER A 475 -9.83 -0.67 11.82
N ASP A 476 -8.93 0.28 11.58
CA ASP A 476 -9.27 1.66 11.17
C ASP A 476 -8.64 2.11 9.86
N PHE A 477 -7.70 1.36 9.26
CA PHE A 477 -7.02 1.79 8.05
C PHE A 477 -6.79 0.69 6.99
N GLU A 478 -7.00 -0.58 7.34
CA GLU A 478 -6.72 -1.69 6.44
C GLU A 478 -7.76 -2.81 6.61
N VAL A 479 -8.59 -2.96 5.59
CA VAL A 479 -9.72 -3.91 5.62
C VAL A 479 -9.27 -5.35 5.44
N GLN A 480 -8.28 -5.57 4.58
CA GLN A 480 -7.89 -6.93 4.14
C GLN A 480 -7.21 -7.72 5.25
N SER A 481 -6.31 -7.08 6.01
CA SER A 481 -5.64 -7.72 7.13
C SER A 481 -6.62 -8.11 8.25
N GLY A 482 -7.63 -7.25 8.51
CA GLY A 482 -8.71 -7.58 9.44
C GLY A 482 -9.51 -8.79 8.99
N ARG A 483 -9.96 -8.82 7.72
CA ARG A 483 -10.69 -9.95 7.13
C ARG A 483 -9.87 -11.23 7.17
N LEU A 484 -8.58 -11.15 6.83
CA LEU A 484 -7.65 -12.29 6.91
C LEU A 484 -7.53 -12.85 8.32
N ALA A 485 -7.37 -11.99 9.34
CA ALA A 485 -7.26 -12.43 10.72
C ALA A 485 -8.46 -13.27 11.16
N TYR A 486 -9.70 -12.86 10.84
CA TYR A 486 -10.90 -13.62 11.15
C TYR A 486 -10.97 -14.96 10.39
N ALA A 487 -10.59 -14.98 9.12
CA ALA A 487 -10.59 -16.20 8.30
C ALA A 487 -9.57 -17.23 8.81
N VAL A 488 -8.37 -16.77 9.21
CA VAL A 488 -7.34 -17.63 9.78
C VAL A 488 -7.72 -18.13 11.17
N ALA A 489 -8.28 -17.26 12.03
CA ALA A 489 -8.78 -17.65 13.34
C ALA A 489 -9.86 -18.74 13.24
N ASP A 490 -10.77 -18.67 12.24
CA ASP A 490 -11.76 -19.70 11.97
C ASP A 490 -11.09 -21.04 11.55
N SER A 491 -10.10 -21.00 10.64
CA SER A 491 -9.33 -22.22 10.25
C SER A 491 -8.65 -22.87 11.44
N TRP A 492 -7.95 -22.09 12.26
CA TRP A 492 -7.25 -22.62 13.45
C TRP A 492 -8.23 -23.09 14.53
N SER A 493 -9.39 -22.44 14.68
CA SER A 493 -10.44 -22.89 15.60
C SER A 493 -11.04 -24.25 15.19
N LYS A 494 -11.21 -24.49 13.90
CA LYS A 494 -11.63 -25.79 13.35
C LYS A 494 -10.57 -26.88 13.57
N PHE A 495 -9.30 -26.51 13.55
CA PHE A 495 -8.19 -27.41 13.88
C PHE A 495 -8.09 -27.73 15.37
N GLY A 496 -8.79 -26.99 16.23
CA GLY A 496 -8.89 -27.24 17.69
C GLY A 496 -8.09 -26.25 18.55
N ILE A 497 -7.57 -25.17 17.97
CA ILE A 497 -6.93 -24.09 18.72
C ILE A 497 -8.02 -23.11 19.19
N ASP A 498 -7.83 -22.48 20.34
CA ASP A 498 -8.70 -21.37 20.79
C ASP A 498 -8.18 -20.06 20.18
N ALA A 499 -8.55 -19.82 18.90
CA ALA A 499 -8.07 -18.68 18.15
C ALA A 499 -9.08 -17.53 18.14
N SER A 500 -8.62 -16.32 18.40
CA SER A 500 -9.42 -15.09 18.44
C SER A 500 -8.70 -13.94 17.72
N VAL A 501 -9.46 -12.90 17.36
CA VAL A 501 -8.91 -11.66 16.75
C VAL A 501 -9.02 -10.53 17.76
N LYS A 502 -7.94 -9.75 17.90
CA LYS A 502 -7.87 -8.54 18.70
C LYS A 502 -7.78 -7.34 17.73
N PRO A 503 -8.92 -6.73 17.35
CA PRO A 503 -8.92 -5.54 16.52
C PRO A 503 -8.40 -4.35 17.32
N MET A 504 -7.59 -3.50 16.70
CA MET A 504 -6.98 -2.33 17.34
C MET A 504 -6.71 -1.22 16.34
N THR A 505 -6.55 0.01 16.85
CA THR A 505 -6.17 1.15 16.01
C THR A 505 -4.77 0.97 15.43
N ALA A 506 -4.50 1.63 14.29
CA ALA A 506 -3.20 1.61 13.62
C ALA A 506 -2.05 1.92 14.59
N ASN A 507 -2.15 2.99 15.36
CA ASN A 507 -1.10 3.40 16.31
C ASN A 507 -0.80 2.31 17.35
N THR A 508 -1.83 1.68 17.91
CA THR A 508 -1.65 0.58 18.87
C THR A 508 -1.03 -0.63 18.19
N PHE A 509 -1.54 -0.99 17.01
CA PHE A 509 -1.05 -2.12 16.22
C PHE A 509 0.45 -1.99 15.94
N TRP A 510 0.89 -0.87 15.36
CA TRP A 510 2.30 -0.68 15.02
C TRP A 510 3.20 -0.58 16.25
N THR A 511 2.71 -0.04 17.35
CA THR A 511 3.44 -0.02 18.62
C THR A 511 3.65 -1.43 19.17
N GLU A 512 2.59 -2.26 19.23
CA GLU A 512 2.69 -3.65 19.70
C GLU A 512 3.57 -4.49 18.77
N GLN A 513 3.48 -4.31 17.44
CA GLN A 513 4.38 -4.98 16.47
C GLN A 513 5.84 -4.58 16.69
N ALA A 514 6.14 -3.28 16.73
CA ALA A 514 7.51 -2.79 16.90
C ALA A 514 8.12 -3.26 18.22
N THR A 515 7.36 -3.27 19.31
CA THR A 515 7.85 -3.68 20.64
C THR A 515 7.78 -5.19 20.88
N GLY A 516 7.24 -5.99 19.94
CA GLY A 516 7.07 -7.44 20.09
C GLY A 516 6.02 -7.87 21.11
N GLN A 517 5.12 -6.97 21.50
CA GLN A 517 4.05 -7.24 22.47
C GLN A 517 2.82 -7.86 21.78
N PHE A 518 3.05 -8.90 20.97
CA PHE A 518 2.03 -9.65 20.26
C PHE A 518 2.40 -11.13 20.16
N GLU A 519 1.42 -12.01 20.03
CA GLU A 519 1.60 -13.42 19.73
C GLU A 519 1.59 -13.66 18.22
N ALA A 520 0.49 -13.24 17.57
CA ALA A 520 0.31 -13.26 16.13
C ALA A 520 -0.25 -11.92 15.64
N GLY A 521 0.11 -11.53 14.43
CA GLY A 521 -0.36 -10.29 13.81
C GLY A 521 -0.68 -10.47 12.34
N SER A 522 -1.82 -9.92 11.89
CA SER A 522 -2.23 -9.91 10.49
C SER A 522 -1.95 -8.55 9.87
N TYR A 523 -1.01 -8.49 8.92
CA TYR A 523 -0.61 -7.29 8.21
C TYR A 523 0.17 -7.64 6.93
N TRP A 524 1.01 -6.75 6.42
CA TRP A 524 1.82 -6.90 5.21
C TRP A 524 3.33 -6.98 5.51
N PRO A 525 3.85 -8.11 5.98
CA PRO A 525 5.25 -8.25 6.37
C PRO A 525 6.23 -8.25 5.18
N GLY A 526 5.78 -8.59 3.98
CA GLY A 526 6.60 -8.64 2.77
C GLY A 526 6.13 -7.66 1.71
N CYS A 527 7.04 -6.79 1.23
CA CYS A 527 6.79 -5.86 0.15
C CYS A 527 7.91 -5.94 -0.89
N ALA A 528 7.58 -5.82 -2.17
CA ALA A 528 8.53 -5.72 -3.28
C ALA A 528 7.80 -5.29 -4.55
N ILE A 529 8.51 -4.67 -5.51
CA ILE A 529 7.91 -4.23 -6.76
C ILE A 529 8.69 -4.71 -7.99
N GLY A 530 9.97 -5.00 -7.87
CA GLY A 530 10.84 -5.38 -8.98
C GLY A 530 11.79 -6.52 -8.64
N ALA A 531 12.77 -6.74 -9.51
CA ALA A 531 13.74 -7.83 -9.38
C ALA A 531 14.69 -7.69 -8.18
N ASP A 532 14.98 -6.45 -7.73
CA ASP A 532 15.82 -6.21 -6.55
C ASP A 532 14.94 -6.09 -5.30
N ILE A 533 14.70 -7.23 -4.67
CA ILE A 533 13.84 -7.33 -3.47
C ILE A 533 14.60 -7.09 -2.16
N TYR A 534 15.94 -7.09 -2.18
CA TYR A 534 16.76 -6.98 -0.99
C TYR A 534 16.47 -5.73 -0.15
N PRO A 535 16.33 -4.50 -0.72
CA PRO A 535 16.04 -3.31 0.08
C PRO A 535 14.79 -3.43 0.96
N ASN A 536 13.79 -4.16 0.49
CA ASN A 536 12.54 -4.40 1.21
C ASN A 536 12.63 -5.53 2.25
N LEU A 537 13.53 -6.50 2.02
CA LEU A 537 13.73 -7.64 2.92
C LEU A 537 14.87 -7.45 3.92
N SER A 538 15.78 -6.50 3.68
CA SER A 538 16.96 -6.25 4.53
C SER A 538 16.63 -5.99 6.01
N GLY A 539 15.46 -5.41 6.27
CA GLY A 539 14.93 -5.20 7.61
C GLY A 539 14.69 -6.49 8.42
N TRP A 540 14.60 -7.65 7.78
CA TRP A 540 14.41 -8.94 8.46
C TRP A 540 15.72 -9.57 8.98
N HIS A 541 16.88 -8.91 8.79
CA HIS A 541 18.15 -9.40 9.31
C HIS A 541 18.14 -9.51 10.85
N GLN A 542 18.69 -10.60 11.39
CA GLN A 542 18.74 -10.83 12.85
C GLN A 542 19.49 -9.77 13.65
N LYS A 543 20.37 -8.96 13.01
CA LYS A 543 21.07 -7.82 13.66
C LYS A 543 20.12 -6.77 14.26
N PHE A 544 18.86 -6.75 13.82
CA PHE A 544 17.83 -5.82 14.28
C PHE A 544 16.95 -6.37 15.42
N ILE A 545 17.22 -7.59 15.89
CA ILE A 545 16.47 -8.18 17.01
C ILE A 545 16.82 -7.44 18.30
N VAL A 546 15.80 -7.04 19.03
CA VAL A 546 15.87 -6.46 20.36
C VAL A 546 14.94 -7.23 21.30
N PRO A 547 15.12 -7.15 22.62
CA PRO A 547 14.22 -7.80 23.59
C PRO A 547 12.75 -7.36 23.40
N THR A 548 11.81 -8.25 23.70
CA THR A 548 10.38 -7.90 23.79
C THR A 548 10.19 -6.75 24.78
N GLY A 549 9.43 -5.73 24.36
CA GLY A 549 9.23 -4.47 25.08
C GLY A 549 10.07 -3.31 24.55
N GLU A 550 11.12 -3.58 23.78
CA GLU A 550 11.93 -2.55 23.12
C GLU A 550 11.53 -2.38 21.64
N PRO A 551 11.46 -1.14 21.12
CA PRO A 551 11.15 -0.91 19.70
C PRO A 551 12.25 -1.46 18.79
N ALA A 552 11.93 -2.42 17.95
CA ALA A 552 12.85 -2.98 16.97
C ALA A 552 12.97 -2.06 15.75
N PRO A 553 14.19 -1.73 15.28
CA PRO A 553 14.40 -0.94 14.07
C PRO A 553 14.11 -1.73 12.79
N GLY A 554 13.99 -3.03 12.90
CA GLY A 554 13.64 -4.03 11.89
C GLY A 554 13.36 -5.36 12.57
N ASN A 555 13.14 -6.43 11.81
CA ASN A 555 12.87 -7.79 12.30
C ASN A 555 11.88 -7.84 13.48
N VAL A 556 10.75 -7.16 13.30
CA VAL A 556 9.71 -7.06 14.34
C VAL A 556 9.18 -8.44 14.80
N ASN A 557 9.34 -9.46 13.96
CA ASN A 557 9.03 -10.86 14.28
C ASN A 557 10.09 -11.54 15.19
N ARG A 558 11.22 -10.87 15.42
CA ARG A 558 12.34 -11.38 16.26
C ARG A 558 12.82 -12.76 15.87
N HIS A 559 12.83 -13.06 14.56
CA HIS A 559 13.31 -14.32 14.03
C HIS A 559 14.83 -14.31 13.87
N ALA A 560 15.52 -15.19 14.58
CA ALA A 560 16.97 -15.36 14.46
C ALA A 560 17.28 -16.55 13.53
N SER A 561 18.12 -16.30 12.52
CA SER A 561 18.62 -17.32 11.59
C SER A 561 19.98 -16.89 11.06
N ASP A 562 21.00 -17.70 11.32
CA ASP A 562 22.36 -17.49 10.81
C ASP A 562 22.40 -17.68 9.29
N GLU A 563 21.60 -18.59 8.75
CA GLU A 563 21.50 -18.88 7.32
C GLU A 563 20.91 -17.68 6.56
N ILE A 564 19.79 -17.13 7.03
CA ILE A 564 19.16 -15.93 6.46
C ILE A 564 20.13 -14.75 6.55
N ALA A 565 20.77 -14.55 7.71
CA ALA A 565 21.72 -13.46 7.91
C ALA A 565 22.91 -13.55 6.95
N ALA A 566 23.51 -14.74 6.77
CA ALA A 566 24.63 -14.93 5.87
C ALA A 566 24.28 -14.60 4.40
N ILE A 567 23.09 -14.99 3.93
CA ILE A 567 22.62 -14.64 2.58
C ILE A 567 22.41 -13.13 2.46
N MET A 568 21.82 -12.49 3.46
CA MET A 568 21.59 -11.03 3.48
C MET A 568 22.90 -10.25 3.51
N ASP A 569 23.92 -10.71 4.25
CA ASP A 569 25.26 -10.12 4.28
C ASP A 569 25.97 -10.16 2.90
N GLU A 570 25.70 -11.19 2.09
CA GLU A 570 26.22 -11.23 0.71
C GLU A 570 25.39 -10.32 -0.22
N LEU A 571 24.06 -10.28 -0.05
CA LEU A 571 23.18 -9.39 -0.81
C LEU A 571 23.49 -7.90 -0.58
N GLU A 572 23.90 -7.52 0.64
CA GLU A 572 24.29 -6.14 0.95
C GLU A 572 25.46 -5.63 0.08
N LYS A 573 26.32 -6.55 -0.39
CA LYS A 573 27.55 -6.23 -1.14
C LYS A 573 27.36 -6.13 -2.65
N VAL A 574 26.22 -6.57 -3.20
CA VAL A 574 25.99 -6.60 -4.66
C VAL A 574 25.08 -5.46 -5.10
N THR A 575 25.26 -4.99 -6.33
CA THR A 575 24.37 -3.99 -6.94
C THR A 575 23.04 -4.63 -7.38
N SER A 576 22.03 -3.80 -7.61
CA SER A 576 20.74 -4.26 -8.15
C SER A 576 20.86 -5.05 -9.46
N ASN A 577 21.84 -4.69 -10.30
CA ASN A 577 22.07 -5.29 -11.62
C ASN A 577 23.13 -6.42 -11.62
N ASP A 578 23.69 -6.78 -10.46
CA ASP A 578 24.61 -7.92 -10.36
C ASP A 578 23.82 -9.22 -10.62
N PRO A 579 24.29 -10.13 -11.52
CA PRO A 579 23.61 -11.40 -11.76
C PRO A 579 23.40 -12.24 -10.51
N ARG A 580 24.27 -12.13 -9.50
CA ARG A 580 24.13 -12.82 -8.20
C ARG A 580 22.96 -12.29 -7.37
N ASN A 581 22.45 -11.08 -7.64
CA ASN A 581 21.34 -10.50 -6.89
C ASN A 581 20.09 -11.41 -6.94
N VAL A 582 19.72 -11.88 -8.14
CA VAL A 582 18.53 -12.76 -8.30
C VAL A 582 18.79 -14.15 -7.71
N GLU A 583 20.01 -14.71 -7.84
CA GLU A 583 20.37 -16.00 -7.27
C GLU A 583 20.30 -15.98 -5.74
N LEU A 584 21.01 -15.04 -5.11
CA LEU A 584 21.02 -14.87 -3.65
C LEU A 584 19.63 -14.54 -3.10
N SER A 585 18.87 -13.67 -3.80
CA SER A 585 17.48 -13.36 -3.42
C SER A 585 16.58 -14.59 -3.51
N SER A 586 16.78 -15.45 -4.50
CA SER A 586 16.06 -16.73 -4.64
C SER A 586 16.38 -17.68 -3.49
N ASP A 587 17.66 -17.76 -3.07
CA ASP A 587 18.08 -18.55 -1.92
C ASP A 587 17.51 -18.00 -0.62
N LEU A 588 17.50 -16.66 -0.46
CA LEU A 588 16.89 -16.00 0.68
C LEU A 588 15.39 -16.34 0.80
N LEU A 589 14.64 -16.21 -0.29
CA LEU A 589 13.20 -16.51 -0.30
C LEU A 589 12.91 -17.98 0.04
N MET A 590 13.69 -18.90 -0.48
CA MET A 590 13.53 -20.33 -0.18
C MET A 590 13.87 -20.66 1.29
N GLN A 591 14.90 -20.00 1.85
CA GLN A 591 15.26 -20.18 3.27
C GLN A 591 14.20 -19.58 4.19
N MET A 592 13.71 -18.38 3.88
CA MET A 592 12.60 -17.73 4.62
C MET A 592 11.33 -18.59 4.59
N ALA A 593 11.01 -19.20 3.44
CA ALA A 593 9.88 -20.12 3.30
C ALA A 593 10.07 -21.38 4.14
N LEU A 594 11.26 -21.99 4.10
CA LEU A 594 11.57 -23.21 4.87
C LEU A 594 11.44 -22.97 6.38
N GLU A 595 11.94 -21.85 6.87
CA GLU A 595 11.89 -21.50 8.30
C GLU A 595 10.52 -20.97 8.74
N MET A 596 9.66 -20.57 7.81
CA MET A 596 8.30 -20.07 8.07
C MET A 596 8.28 -19.00 9.18
N HIS A 597 9.16 -17.99 9.09
CA HIS A 597 9.25 -16.96 10.14
C HIS A 597 8.00 -16.06 10.21
N TRP A 598 7.15 -16.13 9.22
CA TRP A 598 5.78 -15.68 9.12
C TRP A 598 5.08 -16.47 8.01
N ILE A 599 3.76 -16.52 7.99
CA ILE A 599 2.99 -17.24 6.98
C ILE A 599 2.63 -16.26 5.87
N PRO A 600 3.34 -16.25 4.71
CA PRO A 600 2.93 -15.49 3.54
C PRO A 600 1.65 -16.10 2.95
N MET A 601 0.73 -15.27 2.48
CA MET A 601 -0.56 -15.79 2.05
C MET A 601 -0.95 -15.32 0.65
N PHE A 602 -1.03 -14.01 0.39
CA PHE A 602 -1.48 -13.52 -0.92
C PHE A 602 -1.06 -12.06 -1.17
N GLY A 603 -0.91 -11.72 -2.45
CA GLY A 603 -0.85 -10.34 -2.91
C GLY A 603 -2.17 -9.64 -2.69
N THR A 604 -2.11 -8.37 -2.27
CA THR A 604 -3.31 -7.61 -1.95
C THR A 604 -4.13 -7.32 -3.20
N SER A 605 -5.40 -7.67 -3.17
CA SER A 605 -6.37 -7.28 -4.20
C SER A 605 -6.85 -5.86 -3.91
N LYS A 606 -6.57 -4.90 -4.79
CA LYS A 606 -7.02 -3.51 -4.65
C LYS A 606 -8.24 -3.25 -5.53
N PHE A 607 -9.33 -2.84 -4.91
CA PHE A 607 -10.57 -2.46 -5.56
C PHE A 607 -10.67 -0.95 -5.61
N VAL A 608 -10.13 -0.37 -6.67
CA VAL A 608 -10.04 1.08 -6.90
C VAL A 608 -10.98 1.47 -8.04
N PRO A 609 -12.25 1.78 -7.73
CA PRO A 609 -13.18 2.25 -8.76
C PRO A 609 -12.87 3.67 -9.17
N VAL A 610 -12.99 3.95 -10.46
CA VAL A 610 -12.89 5.26 -11.07
C VAL A 610 -14.17 5.62 -11.81
N ASN A 611 -14.56 6.89 -11.80
CA ASN A 611 -15.76 7.39 -12.46
C ASN A 611 -15.39 8.18 -13.72
N GLU A 612 -15.84 7.72 -14.89
CA GLU A 612 -15.55 8.33 -16.18
C GLU A 612 -16.59 9.38 -16.62
N THR A 613 -17.31 10.00 -15.70
CA THR A 613 -18.26 11.06 -16.04
C THR A 613 -17.57 12.34 -16.51
N TYR A 614 -16.57 12.80 -15.77
CA TYR A 614 -15.88 14.08 -16.02
C TYR A 614 -14.45 13.91 -16.54
N PHE A 615 -13.80 12.79 -16.26
CA PHE A 615 -12.41 12.52 -16.63
C PHE A 615 -12.28 11.15 -17.30
N THR A 616 -11.17 10.98 -18.02
CA THR A 616 -10.83 9.73 -18.73
C THR A 616 -9.33 9.47 -18.67
N ASN A 617 -8.89 8.35 -19.26
CA ASN A 617 -7.51 7.91 -19.28
C ASN A 617 -6.96 7.52 -17.90
N TYR A 618 -7.82 6.96 -17.05
CA TYR A 618 -7.38 6.32 -15.82
C TYR A 618 -6.56 5.06 -16.12
N PRO A 619 -5.62 4.66 -15.23
CA PRO A 619 -4.95 3.38 -15.38
C PRO A 619 -5.94 2.24 -15.10
N THR A 620 -5.92 1.25 -15.98
CA THR A 620 -6.71 0.01 -15.89
C THR A 620 -5.89 -1.14 -16.48
N ALA A 621 -6.34 -2.38 -16.35
CA ALA A 621 -5.67 -3.53 -16.95
C ALA A 621 -5.47 -3.38 -18.47
N ASP A 622 -6.44 -2.73 -19.17
CA ASP A 622 -6.37 -2.49 -20.62
C ASP A 622 -5.60 -1.20 -20.98
N ASN A 623 -5.32 -0.35 -20.01
CA ASN A 623 -4.58 0.91 -20.16
C ASN A 623 -3.50 1.02 -19.07
N TYR A 624 -2.65 0.00 -19.01
CA TYR A 624 -1.69 -0.16 -17.94
C TYR A 624 -0.42 0.65 -18.21
N TYR A 625 -0.38 1.88 -17.69
CA TYR A 625 0.79 2.75 -17.69
C TYR A 625 1.31 3.03 -16.28
N GLU A 626 0.51 2.73 -15.25
CA GLU A 626 0.81 2.87 -13.83
C GLU A 626 -0.15 1.98 -13.03
N GLY A 627 0.23 1.53 -11.82
CA GLY A 627 -0.71 0.88 -10.91
C GLY A 627 -1.74 1.87 -10.34
N PRO A 628 -2.90 1.42 -9.84
CA PRO A 628 -3.97 2.30 -9.36
C PRO A 628 -3.72 2.83 -7.94
N TRP A 629 -2.49 3.26 -7.62
CA TRP A 629 -2.09 3.63 -6.27
C TRP A 629 -2.10 5.14 -6.08
N TRP A 630 -3.27 5.68 -5.84
CA TRP A 630 -3.59 7.09 -5.73
C TRP A 630 -3.02 7.78 -4.48
N TRP A 631 -2.55 7.04 -3.50
CA TRP A 631 -2.11 7.53 -2.19
C TRP A 631 -0.59 7.51 -2.01
N TRP A 632 0.17 7.41 -3.10
CA TRP A 632 1.63 7.35 -3.06
C TRP A 632 2.28 8.37 -3.97
N SER A 633 3.60 8.55 -3.80
CA SER A 633 4.38 9.55 -4.52
C SER A 633 4.33 9.44 -6.05
N ASN A 634 4.07 8.25 -6.60
CA ASN A 634 3.92 8.03 -8.04
C ASN A 634 2.55 8.47 -8.59
N PHE A 635 1.59 8.83 -7.74
CA PHE A 635 0.30 9.38 -8.16
C PHE A 635 0.44 10.59 -9.09
N LYS A 636 1.50 11.40 -8.94
CA LYS A 636 1.84 12.52 -9.84
C LYS A 636 1.91 12.11 -11.32
N PHE A 637 2.39 10.89 -11.62
CA PHE A 637 2.43 10.37 -13.00
C PHE A 637 1.06 9.88 -13.47
N ILE A 638 0.24 9.37 -12.57
CA ILE A 638 -1.15 9.01 -12.87
C ILE A 638 -1.96 10.28 -13.21
N VAL A 639 -1.92 11.28 -12.35
CA VAL A 639 -2.72 12.49 -12.50
C VAL A 639 -2.32 13.30 -13.73
N ALA A 640 -1.02 13.33 -14.09
CA ALA A 640 -0.56 13.97 -15.32
C ALA A 640 -1.19 13.35 -16.59
N ASN A 641 -1.57 12.08 -16.54
CA ASN A 641 -2.18 11.35 -17.65
C ASN A 641 -3.73 11.47 -17.70
N ILE A 642 -4.38 11.80 -16.58
CA ILE A 642 -5.83 11.95 -16.53
C ILE A 642 -6.26 13.19 -17.30
N GLN A 643 -7.27 13.04 -18.16
CA GLN A 643 -7.74 14.10 -19.05
C GLN A 643 -9.22 14.42 -18.78
N PRO A 644 -9.63 15.69 -18.82
CA PRO A 644 -11.05 16.04 -18.84
C PRO A 644 -11.77 15.38 -20.03
N LYS A 645 -12.94 14.84 -19.78
CA LYS A 645 -13.78 14.27 -20.82
C LYS A 645 -14.37 15.39 -21.68
N GLN A 646 -14.20 15.30 -22.99
CA GLN A 646 -14.68 16.29 -23.95
C GLN A 646 -16.18 16.19 -24.19
#